data_7cf45e611754058ced0ec65aeb62aeca
#
_entry.id   7cf45e611754058ced0ec65aeb62aeca
#
_cell.length_a   1.000
_cell.length_b   1.000
_cell.length_c   1.000
_cell.angle_alpha   90.00
_cell.angle_beta   90.00
_cell.angle_gamma   90.00
#
_symmetry.space_group_name_H-M   'P 1'
#
loop_
_entity.id
_entity.type
_entity.pdbx_description
1 polymer ?
#
loop_
_entity_poly.entity_id
_entity_poly.type
_entity_poly.pdbx_seq_one_letter_code
_entity_poly.pdbx_strand_id
1 'polypeptide(L)'
;MTAELSHTQPHAQSHAQLDWDDQGRPRSRVFDDVYFSTDSGLDETRHVFLEQNRLRERFAALPPSGRFVIGETGFGTGLNFLCAWQLFEQQANPSARLHFVSVEKYPLTPADLQRALALWPELGPLAERLLRAYVAVHQGFQRLVLDEGRVTLTLLIGDALEQLPQLDGQVDAWFLDGFAPAKNPEMWTAELFAELARLAAPGSSISTFTSTGWVRRLLNAAGFKMKRTPGIGHKWEVLRGEFLGWPEDTPLPAASKPWFARPTQRIQDKRALVIGAGLAGCASAASLAARGWRVSLLERHGQLAQEASGNPQGVLYLKLSAHGTALSQMILSGFGYTRRLLEQLQRGVDWDSCGVLQLAFNAKEAERQAQLAAAFPTDLLHQLDQPQAQAQAGIGLAHGGLFYPEGGWVHPPALCQWQAAHPRIRLLPHHDVLELRRVDGQWQAWDGERLLASAEVVILAGAAEIKRFPPSAELPLKRIRGQITRLPQTPRSQDLATVVCAEGYVAPARLGEHTLGASFDFKSEDLTPTAAEHAGNLQMLEEISQDLVERLEADRLHAETLEGRAAFRCTSPDYLPIVGPLADQAAFAEVYAVLGKDARQVPDLPCPWLDGLYINSGHGSRGLITAPLSGELLAAWLDNEPLPLPRNVAEACHPNRFALRRLIRGKP
;
A
#
# COMPACT_ATOMS: atom_id res chain seq x y z
N MET A 1 37.44 5.44 8.01
CA MET A 1 37.04 4.02 8.10
C MET A 1 35.60 3.97 7.65
N THR A 2 35.40 3.63 6.41
CA THR A 2 34.09 3.43 5.79
C THR A 2 33.57 2.08 6.27
N ALA A 3 32.47 2.10 7.05
CA ALA A 3 31.73 0.89 7.36
C ALA A 3 31.09 0.40 6.06
N GLU A 4 31.55 -0.69 5.52
CA GLU A 4 30.88 -1.46 4.48
C GLU A 4 29.55 -1.94 5.07
N LEU A 5 28.46 -1.29 4.64
CA LEU A 5 27.13 -1.86 4.77
C LEU A 5 27.12 -3.12 3.92
N SER A 6 27.09 -4.27 4.58
CA SER A 6 26.86 -5.55 3.93
C SER A 6 25.49 -5.48 3.23
N HIS A 7 25.51 -5.30 1.92
CA HIS A 7 24.34 -5.50 1.08
C HIS A 7 24.03 -7.00 1.07
N THR A 8 23.23 -7.44 2.05
CA THR A 8 22.52 -8.71 1.91
C THR A 8 21.60 -8.56 0.69
N GLN A 9 21.83 -9.37 -0.34
CA GLN A 9 20.92 -9.49 -1.47
C GLN A 9 19.53 -9.81 -0.88
N PRO A 10 18.46 -9.15 -1.33
CA PRO A 10 17.12 -9.52 -0.93
C PRO A 10 16.93 -10.99 -1.32
N HIS A 11 16.79 -11.85 -0.31
CA HIS A 11 16.46 -13.24 -0.55
C HIS A 11 15.07 -13.26 -1.20
N ALA A 12 14.93 -13.97 -2.32
CA ALA A 12 13.64 -14.20 -2.92
C ALA A 12 12.68 -14.74 -1.85
N GLN A 13 11.54 -14.07 -1.64
CA GLN A 13 10.54 -14.52 -0.69
C GLN A 13 10.14 -15.94 -1.05
N SER A 14 10.19 -16.86 -0.09
CA SER A 14 9.67 -18.21 -0.22
C SER A 14 8.40 -18.34 0.61
N HIS A 15 7.42 -19.05 0.09
CA HIS A 15 6.28 -19.50 0.88
C HIS A 15 6.70 -20.54 1.91
N ALA A 16 5.86 -20.73 2.94
CA ALA A 16 6.06 -21.79 3.91
C ALA A 16 6.11 -23.16 3.21
N GLN A 17 7.09 -23.97 3.61
CA GLN A 17 7.19 -25.36 3.19
C GLN A 17 6.52 -26.24 4.25
N LEU A 18 5.44 -26.91 3.85
CA LEU A 18 4.57 -27.63 4.76
C LEU A 18 4.59 -29.14 4.53
N ASP A 19 4.47 -29.89 5.63
CA ASP A 19 3.92 -31.24 5.66
C ASP A 19 2.52 -31.17 6.26
N TRP A 20 1.70 -32.14 5.92
CA TRP A 20 0.33 -32.28 6.43
C TRP A 20 0.20 -33.63 7.11
N ASP A 21 -0.24 -33.64 8.36
CA ASP A 21 -0.46 -34.90 9.07
C ASP A 21 -1.77 -35.60 8.64
N ASP A 22 -2.02 -36.78 9.18
CA ASP A 22 -3.19 -37.60 8.88
C ASP A 22 -4.54 -36.93 9.22
N GLN A 23 -4.50 -35.86 10.06
CA GLN A 23 -5.66 -35.05 10.42
C GLN A 23 -5.75 -33.77 9.59
N GLY A 24 -4.87 -33.58 8.61
CA GLY A 24 -4.83 -32.41 7.75
C GLY A 24 -4.26 -31.15 8.42
N ARG A 25 -3.47 -31.28 9.50
CA ARG A 25 -2.85 -30.14 10.19
C ARG A 25 -1.50 -29.81 9.56
N PRO A 26 -1.20 -28.51 9.37
CA PRO A 26 0.07 -28.08 8.79
C PRO A 26 1.21 -28.13 9.80
N ARG A 27 2.38 -28.60 9.32
CA ARG A 27 3.65 -28.58 10.03
C ARG A 27 4.71 -27.94 9.17
N SER A 28 5.49 -27.03 9.74
CA SER A 28 6.62 -26.41 9.04
C SER A 28 7.77 -27.41 8.86
N ARG A 29 8.25 -27.56 7.64
CA ARG A 29 9.48 -28.34 7.34
C ARG A 29 10.73 -27.62 7.82
N VAL A 30 10.73 -26.28 7.71
CA VAL A 30 11.90 -25.45 8.06
C VAL A 30 12.16 -25.47 9.56
N PHE A 31 11.10 -25.36 10.37
CA PHE A 31 11.21 -25.27 11.82
C PHE A 31 10.91 -26.59 12.53
N ASP A 32 10.46 -27.60 11.82
CA ASP A 32 10.04 -28.90 12.35
C ASP A 32 9.05 -28.76 13.52
N ASP A 33 8.07 -27.86 13.37
CA ASP A 33 7.08 -27.53 14.40
C ASP A 33 5.68 -27.39 13.80
N VAL A 34 4.65 -27.52 14.64
CA VAL A 34 3.25 -27.41 14.23
C VAL A 34 2.76 -25.96 14.30
N TYR A 35 1.81 -25.61 13.44
CA TYR A 35 1.24 -24.26 13.44
C TYR A 35 0.24 -24.03 14.58
N PHE A 36 -0.34 -25.07 15.13
CA PHE A 36 -1.25 -25.02 16.28
C PHE A 36 -1.27 -26.36 17.04
N SER A 37 -1.75 -26.30 18.29
CA SER A 37 -1.81 -27.46 19.19
C SER A 37 -2.65 -28.60 18.63
N THR A 38 -2.21 -29.81 18.91
CA THR A 38 -2.86 -31.06 18.47
C THR A 38 -4.22 -31.30 19.12
N ASP A 39 -4.45 -30.79 20.33
CA ASP A 39 -5.68 -31.05 21.08
C ASP A 39 -6.81 -30.09 20.72
N SER A 40 -6.53 -28.79 20.73
CA SER A 40 -7.45 -27.74 20.25
C SER A 40 -6.71 -26.43 20.03
N GLY A 41 -6.26 -26.18 18.79
CA GLY A 41 -5.64 -24.91 18.44
C GLY A 41 -6.55 -23.71 18.67
N LEU A 42 -7.86 -23.90 18.48
CA LEU A 42 -8.86 -22.86 18.68
C LEU A 42 -9.03 -22.47 20.15
N ASP A 43 -9.14 -23.46 21.05
CA ASP A 43 -9.27 -23.19 22.49
C ASP A 43 -7.98 -22.63 23.08
N GLU A 44 -6.81 -23.07 22.55
CA GLU A 44 -5.52 -22.50 22.92
C GLU A 44 -5.45 -21.02 22.50
N THR A 45 -5.81 -20.69 21.25
CA THR A 45 -5.88 -19.31 20.79
C THR A 45 -6.79 -18.44 21.66
N ARG A 46 -7.98 -18.91 21.96
CA ARG A 46 -8.95 -18.20 22.80
C ARG A 46 -8.40 -17.96 24.20
N HIS A 47 -7.84 -19.01 24.82
CA HIS A 47 -7.29 -18.91 26.16
C HIS A 47 -6.04 -18.05 26.24
N VAL A 48 -5.04 -18.32 25.38
CA VAL A 48 -3.72 -17.68 25.46
C VAL A 48 -3.76 -16.23 24.97
N PHE A 49 -4.44 -15.97 23.86
CA PHE A 49 -4.34 -14.66 23.23
C PHE A 49 -5.54 -13.75 23.51
N LEU A 50 -6.77 -14.27 23.51
CA LEU A 50 -7.94 -13.43 23.70
C LEU A 50 -8.21 -13.17 25.19
N GLU A 51 -8.25 -14.22 26.02
CA GLU A 51 -8.55 -14.10 27.46
C GLU A 51 -7.41 -13.45 28.22
N GLN A 52 -6.14 -13.87 27.98
CA GLN A 52 -5.00 -13.29 28.69
C GLN A 52 -4.77 -11.82 28.38
N ASN A 53 -5.18 -11.33 27.19
CA ASN A 53 -5.22 -9.91 26.84
C ASN A 53 -6.53 -9.22 27.21
N ARG A 54 -7.49 -9.93 27.83
CA ARG A 54 -8.78 -9.41 28.28
C ARG A 54 -9.56 -8.72 27.14
N LEU A 55 -9.53 -9.31 25.94
CA LEU A 55 -10.07 -8.64 24.74
C LEU A 55 -11.58 -8.50 24.79
N ARG A 56 -12.30 -9.42 25.42
CA ARG A 56 -13.77 -9.33 25.55
C ARG A 56 -14.18 -8.02 26.23
N GLU A 57 -13.60 -7.74 27.38
CA GLU A 57 -13.92 -6.54 28.17
C GLU A 57 -13.42 -5.27 27.46
N ARG A 58 -12.24 -5.34 26.87
CA ARG A 58 -11.61 -4.20 26.20
C ARG A 58 -12.36 -3.81 24.92
N PHE A 59 -12.84 -4.78 24.15
CA PHE A 59 -13.66 -4.54 22.97
C PHE A 59 -15.03 -3.97 23.35
N ALA A 60 -15.68 -4.54 24.38
CA ALA A 60 -16.94 -4.02 24.89
C ALA A 60 -16.86 -2.59 25.43
N ALA A 61 -15.68 -2.19 25.94
CA ALA A 61 -15.43 -0.86 26.48
C ALA A 61 -15.07 0.19 25.41
N LEU A 62 -14.92 -0.20 24.14
CA LEU A 62 -14.57 0.75 23.08
C LEU A 62 -15.72 1.76 22.85
N PRO A 63 -15.42 3.07 22.83
CA PRO A 63 -16.42 4.07 22.49
C PRO A 63 -16.83 3.97 21.03
N PRO A 64 -17.92 4.62 20.62
CA PRO A 64 -18.25 4.79 19.22
C PRO A 64 -17.07 5.39 18.44
N SER A 65 -16.79 4.84 17.27
CA SER A 65 -15.60 5.17 16.45
C SER A 65 -14.26 4.95 17.14
N GLY A 66 -14.23 4.24 18.26
CA GLY A 66 -13.02 3.82 18.93
C GLY A 66 -12.21 2.84 18.07
N ARG A 67 -10.93 2.73 18.38
CA ARG A 67 -9.99 1.85 17.67
C ARG A 67 -9.26 0.96 18.67
N PHE A 68 -8.98 -0.27 18.24
CA PHE A 68 -8.11 -1.20 18.96
C PHE A 68 -7.07 -1.77 17.99
N VAL A 69 -5.81 -1.81 18.43
CA VAL A 69 -4.69 -2.31 17.62
C VAL A 69 -4.12 -3.55 18.29
N ILE A 70 -4.12 -4.68 17.57
CA ILE A 70 -3.43 -5.90 17.96
C ILE A 70 -2.17 -6.04 17.13
N GLY A 71 -1.04 -6.31 17.78
CA GLY A 71 0.20 -6.70 17.13
C GLY A 71 0.46 -8.19 17.36
N GLU A 72 0.98 -8.88 16.36
CA GLU A 72 1.29 -10.30 16.40
C GLU A 72 2.64 -10.59 15.78
N THR A 73 3.34 -11.57 16.33
CA THR A 73 4.53 -12.18 15.74
C THR A 73 4.18 -13.57 15.23
N GLY A 74 4.32 -13.79 13.89
CA GLY A 74 3.96 -15.06 13.26
C GLY A 74 2.49 -15.21 12.92
N PHE A 75 2.09 -14.74 11.72
CA PHE A 75 0.70 -14.85 11.24
C PHE A 75 0.25 -16.30 11.05
N GLY A 76 1.16 -17.16 10.58
CA GLY A 76 0.90 -18.57 10.36
C GLY A 76 -0.33 -18.81 9.48
N THR A 77 -1.32 -19.50 10.06
CA THR A 77 -2.60 -19.80 9.40
C THR A 77 -3.66 -18.71 9.58
N GLY A 78 -3.36 -17.61 10.27
CA GLY A 78 -4.32 -16.55 10.56
C GLY A 78 -5.39 -16.91 11.59
N LEU A 79 -5.24 -18.01 12.33
CA LEU A 79 -6.21 -18.46 13.31
C LEU A 79 -6.45 -17.43 14.43
N ASN A 80 -5.38 -16.85 14.97
CA ASN A 80 -5.46 -15.81 15.99
C ASN A 80 -6.20 -14.58 15.50
N PHE A 81 -5.93 -14.17 14.26
CA PHE A 81 -6.63 -13.04 13.63
C PHE A 81 -8.13 -13.31 13.49
N LEU A 82 -8.51 -14.49 13.00
CA LEU A 82 -9.93 -14.83 12.81
C LEU A 82 -10.68 -14.92 14.16
N CYS A 83 -10.05 -15.47 15.18
CA CYS A 83 -10.62 -15.51 16.53
C CYS A 83 -10.80 -14.11 17.14
N ALA A 84 -9.80 -13.24 16.97
CA ALA A 84 -9.89 -11.85 17.42
C ALA A 84 -10.97 -11.08 16.65
N TRP A 85 -11.07 -11.27 15.34
CA TRP A 85 -12.12 -10.67 14.51
C TRP A 85 -13.51 -11.13 14.92
N GLN A 86 -13.72 -12.44 15.12
CA GLN A 86 -14.99 -12.99 15.59
C GLN A 86 -15.40 -12.37 16.94
N LEU A 87 -14.48 -12.31 17.90
CA LEU A 87 -14.75 -11.71 19.21
C LEU A 87 -15.06 -10.21 19.08
N PHE A 88 -14.34 -9.50 18.20
CA PHE A 88 -14.56 -8.08 17.95
C PHE A 88 -15.96 -7.82 17.37
N GLU A 89 -16.39 -8.61 16.39
CA GLU A 89 -17.76 -8.51 15.84
C GLU A 89 -18.82 -8.71 16.91
N GLN A 90 -18.60 -9.62 17.86
CA GLN A 90 -19.55 -9.95 18.92
C GLN A 90 -19.61 -8.91 20.05
N GLN A 91 -18.50 -8.23 20.36
CA GLN A 91 -18.38 -7.44 21.58
C GLN A 91 -18.28 -5.94 21.35
N ALA A 92 -17.62 -5.52 20.24
CA ALA A 92 -17.32 -4.12 20.02
C ALA A 92 -18.51 -3.32 19.47
N ASN A 93 -18.51 -2.02 19.77
CA ASN A 93 -19.45 -1.09 19.15
C ASN A 93 -19.39 -1.21 17.62
N PRO A 94 -20.55 -1.21 16.89
CA PRO A 94 -20.58 -1.37 15.45
C PRO A 94 -19.74 -0.35 14.67
N SER A 95 -19.52 0.85 15.22
CA SER A 95 -18.67 1.87 14.59
C SER A 95 -17.21 1.81 15.03
N ALA A 96 -16.85 0.94 15.98
CA ALA A 96 -15.47 0.73 16.38
C ALA A 96 -14.69 -0.03 15.31
N ARG A 97 -13.35 0.12 15.30
CA ARG A 97 -12.46 -0.48 14.31
C ARG A 97 -11.37 -1.30 14.95
N LEU A 98 -11.04 -2.42 14.31
CA LEU A 98 -9.95 -3.29 14.68
C LEU A 98 -8.82 -3.17 13.64
N HIS A 99 -7.61 -2.89 14.12
CA HIS A 99 -6.39 -3.05 13.34
C HIS A 99 -5.61 -4.24 13.87
N PHE A 100 -5.29 -5.17 12.99
CA PHE A 100 -4.46 -6.31 13.28
C PHE A 100 -3.19 -6.23 12.44
N VAL A 101 -2.03 -6.14 13.07
CA VAL A 101 -0.73 -6.08 12.42
C VAL A 101 0.04 -7.32 12.77
N SER A 102 0.41 -8.12 11.79
CA SER A 102 1.15 -9.36 12.01
C SER A 102 2.38 -9.45 11.12
N VAL A 103 3.52 -9.84 11.68
CA VAL A 103 4.73 -10.12 10.90
C VAL A 103 4.78 -11.60 10.54
N GLU A 104 5.15 -11.90 9.28
CA GLU A 104 5.26 -13.26 8.77
C GLU A 104 6.43 -13.38 7.79
N LYS A 105 7.37 -14.27 8.09
CA LYS A 105 8.55 -14.47 7.23
C LYS A 105 8.26 -15.34 6.02
N TYR A 106 7.44 -16.37 6.19
CA TYR A 106 7.10 -17.37 5.19
C TYR A 106 5.59 -17.54 5.09
N PRO A 107 4.90 -16.64 4.38
CA PRO A 107 3.44 -16.70 4.26
C PRO A 107 2.99 -18.00 3.59
N LEU A 108 1.85 -18.52 3.99
CA LEU A 108 1.22 -19.65 3.32
C LEU A 108 0.78 -19.23 1.92
N THR A 109 0.78 -20.21 0.99
CA THR A 109 0.08 -20.01 -0.29
C THR A 109 -1.43 -19.87 -0.04
N PRO A 110 -2.21 -19.22 -0.92
CA PRO A 110 -3.67 -19.17 -0.78
C PRO A 110 -4.31 -20.55 -0.64
N ALA A 111 -3.80 -21.55 -1.37
CA ALA A 111 -4.29 -22.92 -1.31
C ALA A 111 -4.01 -23.59 0.06
N ASP A 112 -2.81 -23.41 0.59
CA ASP A 112 -2.44 -23.96 1.91
C ASP A 112 -3.22 -23.25 3.03
N LEU A 113 -3.40 -21.94 2.92
CA LEU A 113 -4.20 -21.16 3.86
C LEU A 113 -5.67 -21.65 3.86
N GLN A 114 -6.25 -21.84 2.69
CA GLN A 114 -7.61 -22.38 2.54
C GLN A 114 -7.73 -23.78 3.17
N ARG A 115 -6.74 -24.65 2.92
CA ARG A 115 -6.71 -26.00 3.49
C ARG A 115 -6.61 -25.98 5.02
N ALA A 116 -5.75 -25.13 5.58
CA ALA A 116 -5.60 -25.00 7.03
C ALA A 116 -6.86 -24.47 7.70
N LEU A 117 -7.48 -23.43 7.11
CA LEU A 117 -8.68 -22.82 7.67
C LEU A 117 -9.93 -23.70 7.56
N ALA A 118 -9.98 -24.65 6.66
CA ALA A 118 -11.06 -25.64 6.53
C ALA A 118 -11.20 -26.53 7.79
N LEU A 119 -10.17 -26.59 8.64
CA LEU A 119 -10.22 -27.30 9.93
C LEU A 119 -11.13 -26.62 10.97
N TRP A 120 -11.51 -25.37 10.73
CA TRP A 120 -12.29 -24.55 11.67
C TRP A 120 -13.62 -24.09 11.07
N PRO A 121 -14.63 -24.99 10.90
CA PRO A 121 -15.91 -24.64 10.24
C PRO A 121 -16.64 -23.47 10.92
N GLU A 122 -16.49 -23.31 12.24
CA GLU A 122 -17.11 -22.22 13.01
C GLU A 122 -16.56 -20.84 12.66
N LEU A 123 -15.38 -20.75 12.06
CA LEU A 123 -14.78 -19.53 11.51
C LEU A 123 -14.98 -19.38 9.99
N GLY A 124 -15.69 -20.32 9.36
CA GLY A 124 -15.86 -20.40 7.91
C GLY A 124 -16.23 -19.08 7.24
N PRO A 125 -17.28 -18.35 7.70
CA PRO A 125 -17.66 -17.07 7.09
C PRO A 125 -16.56 -16.00 7.13
N LEU A 126 -15.75 -15.95 8.20
CA LEU A 126 -14.62 -15.03 8.31
C LEU A 126 -13.42 -15.51 7.49
N ALA A 127 -13.17 -16.82 7.47
CA ALA A 127 -12.14 -17.44 6.64
C ALA A 127 -12.38 -17.15 5.16
N GLU A 128 -13.61 -17.26 4.67
CA GLU A 128 -13.95 -16.91 3.29
C GLU A 128 -13.71 -15.45 2.97
N ARG A 129 -14.02 -14.52 3.89
CA ARG A 129 -13.72 -13.09 3.72
C ARG A 129 -12.22 -12.83 3.68
N LEU A 130 -11.45 -13.48 4.55
CA LEU A 130 -9.99 -13.39 4.55
C LEU A 130 -9.42 -13.93 3.23
N LEU A 131 -9.81 -15.14 2.80
CA LEU A 131 -9.30 -15.79 1.60
C LEU A 131 -9.56 -14.96 0.33
N ARG A 132 -10.74 -14.33 0.22
CA ARG A 132 -11.04 -13.41 -0.89
C ARG A 132 -10.12 -12.19 -0.92
N ALA A 133 -9.69 -11.70 0.24
CA ALA A 133 -8.78 -10.57 0.34
C ALA A 133 -7.28 -10.98 0.33
N TYR A 134 -6.98 -12.27 0.49
CA TYR A 134 -5.61 -12.79 0.53
C TYR A 134 -5.06 -12.99 -0.89
N VAL A 135 -5.06 -11.92 -1.67
CA VAL A 135 -4.61 -11.85 -3.06
C VAL A 135 -3.38 -10.95 -3.14
N ALA A 136 -2.43 -11.30 -4.00
CA ALA A 136 -1.20 -10.54 -4.22
C ALA A 136 -0.47 -10.18 -2.91
N VAL A 137 -0.31 -11.17 -2.03
CA VAL A 137 0.43 -11.03 -0.76
C VAL A 137 1.91 -11.30 -1.04
N HIS A 138 2.66 -10.23 -1.25
CA HIS A 138 4.09 -10.26 -1.54
C HIS A 138 4.89 -9.62 -0.40
N GLN A 139 6.22 -9.62 -0.51
CA GLN A 139 7.10 -9.05 0.52
C GLN A 139 6.80 -7.58 0.82
N GLY A 140 7.13 -7.16 2.03
CA GLY A 140 6.87 -5.82 2.55
C GLY A 140 5.51 -5.69 3.22
N PHE A 141 4.99 -4.48 3.34
CA PHE A 141 3.73 -4.21 4.02
C PHE A 141 2.55 -4.47 3.09
N GLN A 142 1.65 -5.34 3.52
CA GLN A 142 0.46 -5.74 2.75
C GLN A 142 -0.81 -5.41 3.57
N ARG A 143 -1.50 -4.34 3.18
CA ARG A 143 -2.73 -3.88 3.82
C ARG A 143 -3.95 -4.55 3.20
N LEU A 144 -4.74 -5.25 4.02
CA LEU A 144 -6.03 -5.81 3.67
C LEU A 144 -7.12 -5.05 4.46
N VAL A 145 -8.01 -4.40 3.74
CA VAL A 145 -9.16 -3.70 4.33
C VAL A 145 -10.36 -4.62 4.20
N LEU A 146 -10.91 -5.00 5.33
CA LEU A 146 -11.98 -5.99 5.46
C LEU A 146 -13.20 -5.34 6.11
N ASP A 147 -14.36 -5.94 5.94
CA ASP A 147 -15.59 -5.51 6.59
C ASP A 147 -15.86 -4.00 6.41
N GLU A 148 -15.79 -3.55 5.15
CA GLU A 148 -16.01 -2.14 4.75
C GLU A 148 -15.11 -1.13 5.51
N GLY A 149 -13.93 -1.56 5.93
CA GLY A 149 -12.97 -0.73 6.69
C GLY A 149 -13.11 -0.85 8.22
N ARG A 150 -14.04 -1.66 8.72
CA ARG A 150 -14.17 -1.90 10.16
C ARG A 150 -13.05 -2.76 10.71
N VAL A 151 -12.52 -3.67 9.90
CA VAL A 151 -11.37 -4.53 10.24
C VAL A 151 -10.26 -4.34 9.22
N THR A 152 -9.07 -4.09 9.70
CA THR A 152 -7.87 -3.93 8.87
C THR A 152 -6.81 -4.93 9.32
N LEU A 153 -6.33 -5.75 8.39
CA LEU A 153 -5.17 -6.61 8.58
C LEU A 153 -3.98 -6.02 7.80
N THR A 154 -2.86 -5.83 8.48
CA THR A 154 -1.60 -5.46 7.83
C THR A 154 -0.59 -6.57 8.06
N LEU A 155 -0.24 -7.27 7.00
CA LEU A 155 0.81 -8.29 7.02
C LEU A 155 2.15 -7.63 6.71
N LEU A 156 3.11 -7.81 7.59
CA LEU A 156 4.50 -7.39 7.40
C LEU A 156 5.28 -8.62 6.93
N ILE A 157 5.37 -8.78 5.60
CA ILE A 157 5.98 -9.97 5.00
C ILE A 157 7.48 -9.80 4.92
N GLY A 158 8.21 -10.58 5.70
CA GLY A 158 9.66 -10.54 5.82
C GLY A 158 10.16 -10.86 7.23
N ASP A 159 11.46 -10.67 7.45
CA ASP A 159 12.06 -10.88 8.76
C ASP A 159 11.53 -9.88 9.80
N ALA A 160 11.23 -10.35 11.00
CA ALA A 160 10.62 -9.53 12.06
C ALA A 160 11.52 -8.36 12.48
N LEU A 161 12.83 -8.56 12.56
CA LEU A 161 13.81 -7.53 12.93
C LEU A 161 14.08 -6.53 11.78
N GLU A 162 13.64 -6.84 10.57
CA GLU A 162 13.68 -5.89 9.44
C GLU A 162 12.36 -5.12 9.32
N GLN A 163 11.23 -5.79 9.53
CA GLN A 163 9.89 -5.23 9.30
C GLN A 163 9.37 -4.39 10.47
N LEU A 164 9.47 -4.89 11.71
CA LEU A 164 8.94 -4.17 12.88
C LEU A 164 9.61 -2.82 13.12
N PRO A 165 10.94 -2.63 12.95
CA PRO A 165 11.56 -1.31 13.03
C PRO A 165 10.99 -0.28 12.05
N GLN A 166 10.41 -0.74 10.94
CA GLN A 166 9.78 0.11 9.93
C GLN A 166 8.30 0.41 10.21
N LEU A 167 7.69 -0.24 11.20
CA LEU A 167 6.32 0.03 11.57
C LEU A 167 6.22 1.34 12.36
N ASP A 168 5.35 2.22 11.90
CA ASP A 168 4.92 3.43 12.61
C ASP A 168 3.47 3.22 13.09
N GLY A 169 3.29 3.12 14.39
CA GLY A 169 2.00 2.90 15.03
C GLY A 169 2.14 2.53 16.49
N GLN A 170 1.02 2.43 17.18
CA GLN A 170 0.95 1.96 18.56
C GLN A 170 0.05 0.73 18.66
N VAL A 171 0.43 -0.23 19.51
CA VAL A 171 -0.23 -1.50 19.70
C VAL A 171 -0.82 -1.58 21.11
N ASP A 172 -2.09 -1.92 21.21
CA ASP A 172 -2.83 -2.06 22.48
C ASP A 172 -2.69 -3.45 23.12
N ALA A 173 -2.52 -4.48 22.28
CA ALA A 173 -2.32 -5.86 22.75
C ALA A 173 -1.37 -6.61 21.83
N TRP A 174 -0.40 -7.32 22.42
CA TRP A 174 0.53 -8.16 21.69
C TRP A 174 0.17 -9.65 21.83
N PHE A 175 0.12 -10.33 20.70
CA PHE A 175 0.11 -11.78 20.57
C PHE A 175 1.54 -12.20 20.22
N LEU A 176 2.33 -12.59 21.23
CA LEU A 176 3.69 -13.08 21.00
C LEU A 176 3.59 -14.56 20.66
N ASP A 177 3.45 -14.83 19.38
CA ASP A 177 3.27 -16.15 18.79
C ASP A 177 4.43 -16.49 17.84
N GLY A 178 4.40 -17.70 17.30
CA GLY A 178 5.41 -18.27 16.42
C GLY A 178 5.79 -19.68 16.85
N PHE A 179 6.78 -20.26 16.19
CA PHE A 179 7.29 -21.58 16.57
C PHE A 179 8.01 -21.54 17.93
N ALA A 180 8.04 -22.68 18.61
CA ALA A 180 8.59 -22.78 19.96
C ALA A 180 10.01 -22.17 20.06
N PRO A 181 10.35 -21.55 21.22
CA PRO A 181 11.66 -20.88 21.39
C PRO A 181 12.88 -21.76 21.09
N ALA A 182 12.76 -23.07 21.30
CA ALA A 182 13.81 -24.03 20.97
C ALA A 182 13.91 -24.35 19.47
N LYS A 183 12.83 -24.12 18.71
CA LYS A 183 12.74 -24.43 17.27
C LYS A 183 13.05 -23.20 16.41
N ASN A 184 12.68 -21.99 16.87
CA ASN A 184 12.92 -20.74 16.18
C ASN A 184 13.41 -19.65 17.16
N PRO A 185 14.64 -19.75 17.68
CA PRO A 185 15.15 -18.82 18.70
C PRO A 185 15.25 -17.37 18.22
N GLU A 186 15.33 -17.12 16.92
CA GLU A 186 15.42 -15.77 16.33
C GLU A 186 14.18 -14.91 16.62
N MET A 187 13.02 -15.54 16.85
CA MET A 187 11.77 -14.85 17.19
C MET A 187 11.62 -14.52 18.69
N TRP A 188 12.64 -14.81 19.52
CA TRP A 188 12.56 -14.69 20.98
C TRP A 188 13.75 -13.91 21.56
N THR A 189 14.25 -12.93 20.82
CA THR A 189 15.44 -12.14 21.18
C THR A 189 15.11 -10.87 21.95
N ALA A 190 16.11 -10.33 22.65
CA ALA A 190 15.98 -9.04 23.36
C ALA A 190 15.69 -7.89 22.36
N GLU A 191 16.28 -7.92 21.19
CA GLU A 191 16.10 -6.94 20.12
C GLU A 191 14.65 -6.93 19.63
N LEU A 192 14.06 -8.12 19.41
CA LEU A 192 12.65 -8.21 19.03
C LEU A 192 11.74 -7.64 20.12
N PHE A 193 11.98 -7.99 21.39
CA PHE A 193 11.17 -7.52 22.50
C PHE A 193 11.30 -6.02 22.75
N ALA A 194 12.47 -5.43 22.46
CA ALA A 194 12.65 -3.98 22.45
C ALA A 194 11.77 -3.30 21.35
N GLU A 195 11.64 -3.92 20.18
CA GLU A 195 10.73 -3.41 19.13
C GLU A 195 9.25 -3.53 19.53
N LEU A 196 8.85 -4.63 20.19
CA LEU A 196 7.50 -4.75 20.73
C LEU A 196 7.22 -3.65 21.78
N ALA A 197 8.18 -3.37 22.65
CA ALA A 197 8.09 -2.31 23.65
C ALA A 197 8.03 -0.90 23.01
N ARG A 198 8.80 -0.66 21.94
CA ARG A 198 8.76 0.61 21.20
C ARG A 198 7.38 0.89 20.61
N LEU A 199 6.70 -0.15 20.17
CA LEU A 199 5.38 -0.06 19.55
C LEU A 199 4.24 -0.16 20.56
N ALA A 200 4.52 -0.53 21.83
CA ALA A 200 3.50 -0.68 22.86
C ALA A 200 2.87 0.68 23.22
N ALA A 201 1.56 0.76 23.18
CA ALA A 201 0.82 1.87 23.78
C ALA A 201 0.95 1.83 25.30
N PRO A 202 0.80 2.94 26.02
CA PRO A 202 0.73 2.93 27.49
C PRO A 202 -0.36 1.94 27.98
N GLY A 203 0.02 1.00 28.84
CA GLY A 203 -0.88 -0.04 29.32
C GLY A 203 -1.17 -1.17 28.32
N SER A 204 -0.39 -1.27 27.25
CA SER A 204 -0.47 -2.38 26.30
C SER A 204 -0.27 -3.72 27.03
N SER A 205 -1.10 -4.70 26.70
CA SER A 205 -0.97 -6.06 27.19
C SER A 205 -0.16 -6.93 26.24
N ILE A 206 0.38 -8.03 26.78
CA ILE A 206 1.09 -9.05 26.01
C ILE A 206 0.80 -10.43 26.56
N SER A 207 0.66 -11.42 25.69
CA SER A 207 0.54 -12.81 26.08
C SER A 207 1.28 -13.73 25.12
N THR A 208 1.67 -14.91 25.61
CA THR A 208 2.34 -15.95 24.82
C THR A 208 2.07 -17.33 25.39
N PHE A 209 2.11 -18.32 24.51
CA PHE A 209 1.90 -19.73 24.85
C PHE A 209 3.05 -20.35 25.64
N THR A 210 4.23 -19.77 25.66
CA THR A 210 5.39 -20.29 26.36
C THR A 210 5.48 -19.76 27.79
N SER A 211 5.89 -20.61 28.73
CA SER A 211 6.20 -20.23 30.12
C SER A 211 7.71 -20.18 30.40
N THR A 212 8.54 -20.24 29.37
CA THR A 212 10.00 -20.31 29.43
C THR A 212 10.59 -19.14 30.22
N GLY A 213 11.41 -19.47 31.23
CA GLY A 213 11.91 -18.51 32.22
C GLY A 213 12.78 -17.41 31.61
N TRP A 214 13.61 -17.70 30.58
CA TRP A 214 14.44 -16.71 29.98
C TRP A 214 13.64 -15.74 29.07
N VAL A 215 12.58 -16.23 28.42
CA VAL A 215 11.64 -15.35 27.66
C VAL A 215 11.00 -14.34 28.60
N ARG A 216 10.52 -14.80 29.76
CA ARG A 216 9.95 -13.95 30.81
C ARG A 216 10.94 -12.87 31.26
N ARG A 217 12.20 -13.26 31.50
CA ARG A 217 13.24 -12.29 31.92
C ARG A 217 13.53 -11.24 30.86
N LEU A 218 13.63 -11.62 29.60
CA LEU A 218 13.87 -10.67 28.49
C LEU A 218 12.68 -9.71 28.30
N LEU A 219 11.45 -10.19 28.38
CA LEU A 219 10.26 -9.32 28.32
C LEU A 219 10.20 -8.35 29.51
N ASN A 220 10.55 -8.80 30.72
CA ASN A 220 10.65 -7.88 31.87
C ASN A 220 11.74 -6.82 31.65
N ALA A 221 12.88 -7.20 31.09
CA ALA A 221 13.95 -6.26 30.74
C ALA A 221 13.54 -5.25 29.67
N ALA A 222 12.58 -5.59 28.80
CA ALA A 222 12.01 -4.69 27.80
C ALA A 222 10.89 -3.78 28.34
N GLY A 223 10.55 -3.89 29.64
CA GLY A 223 9.54 -3.03 30.28
C GLY A 223 8.14 -3.64 30.43
N PHE A 224 7.96 -4.93 30.07
CA PHE A 224 6.71 -5.65 30.31
C PHE A 224 6.74 -6.33 31.68
N LYS A 225 5.74 -6.09 32.51
CA LYS A 225 5.59 -6.80 33.80
C LYS A 225 4.93 -8.16 33.59
N MET A 226 5.73 -9.20 33.39
CA MET A 226 5.26 -10.54 33.05
C MET A 226 4.95 -11.41 34.30
N LYS A 227 3.86 -12.14 34.19
CA LYS A 227 3.48 -13.17 35.19
C LYS A 227 3.06 -14.46 34.51
N ARG A 228 3.20 -15.57 35.25
CA ARG A 228 2.67 -16.87 34.85
C ARG A 228 1.20 -16.94 35.20
N THR A 229 0.42 -17.60 34.36
CA THR A 229 -1.01 -17.89 34.55
C THR A 229 -1.27 -19.34 34.15
N PRO A 230 -2.35 -19.96 34.64
CA PRO A 230 -2.71 -21.32 34.25
C PRO A 230 -2.79 -21.44 32.71
N GLY A 231 -2.24 -22.53 32.22
CA GLY A 231 -2.35 -22.91 30.81
C GLY A 231 -3.63 -23.66 30.50
N ILE A 232 -3.68 -24.28 29.31
CA ILE A 232 -4.80 -25.11 28.85
C ILE A 232 -4.27 -26.44 28.28
N GLY A 233 -5.04 -27.51 28.37
CA GLY A 233 -4.66 -28.82 27.87
C GLY A 233 -3.39 -29.34 28.54
N HIS A 234 -2.38 -29.69 27.76
CA HIS A 234 -1.09 -30.18 28.28
C HIS A 234 -0.13 -29.07 28.74
N LYS A 235 -0.47 -27.81 28.51
CA LYS A 235 0.34 -26.66 28.95
C LYS A 235 -0.06 -26.22 30.35
N TRP A 236 0.83 -26.42 31.34
CA TRP A 236 0.58 -26.08 32.73
C TRP A 236 0.50 -24.58 32.98
N GLU A 237 1.31 -23.79 32.27
CA GLU A 237 1.41 -22.35 32.46
C GLU A 237 1.65 -21.65 31.11
N VAL A 238 1.15 -20.45 31.02
CA VAL A 238 1.42 -19.49 29.95
C VAL A 238 1.87 -18.15 30.54
N LEU A 239 2.40 -17.24 29.74
CA LEU A 239 2.81 -15.92 30.21
C LEU A 239 1.83 -14.85 29.71
N ARG A 240 1.55 -13.89 30.59
CA ARG A 240 0.92 -12.62 30.23
C ARG A 240 1.59 -11.47 30.96
N GLY A 241 1.44 -10.26 30.43
CA GLY A 241 2.00 -9.07 31.03
C GLY A 241 1.38 -7.79 30.53
N GLU A 242 1.87 -6.70 31.09
CA GLU A 242 1.48 -5.33 30.71
C GLU A 242 2.74 -4.48 30.56
N PHE A 243 2.75 -3.61 29.58
CA PHE A 243 3.83 -2.65 29.37
C PHE A 243 3.69 -1.51 30.38
N LEU A 244 4.69 -1.37 31.24
CA LEU A 244 4.73 -0.33 32.27
C LEU A 244 5.60 0.87 31.89
N GLY A 245 6.26 0.82 30.75
CA GLY A 245 7.24 1.80 30.31
C GLY A 245 8.65 1.23 30.26
N TRP A 246 9.56 2.02 29.71
CA TRP A 246 10.97 1.67 29.62
C TRP A 246 11.62 1.69 31.01
N PRO A 247 12.52 0.75 31.34
CA PRO A 247 13.35 0.84 32.52
C PRO A 247 14.17 2.13 32.56
N GLU A 248 14.41 2.68 33.73
CA GLU A 248 15.01 4.02 33.94
C GLU A 248 16.32 4.26 33.18
N ASP A 249 17.17 3.26 33.02
CA ASP A 249 18.46 3.35 32.36
C ASP A 249 18.46 2.88 30.90
N THR A 250 17.29 2.64 30.30
CA THR A 250 17.22 2.14 28.93
C THR A 250 17.29 3.28 27.93
N PRO A 251 18.23 3.26 26.96
CA PRO A 251 18.24 4.23 25.89
C PRO A 251 16.92 4.18 25.12
N LEU A 252 16.17 5.29 25.14
CA LEU A 252 14.95 5.38 24.33
C LEU A 252 15.29 5.24 22.85
N PRO A 253 14.44 4.58 22.06
CA PRO A 253 14.60 4.57 20.62
C PRO A 253 14.72 6.00 20.09
N ALA A 254 15.58 6.21 19.09
CA ALA A 254 15.76 7.53 18.49
C ALA A 254 14.39 8.09 18.07
N ALA A 255 14.10 9.30 18.52
CA ALA A 255 12.88 10.01 18.15
C ALA A 255 12.76 10.08 16.62
N SER A 256 11.54 9.97 16.09
CA SER A 256 11.29 10.21 14.67
C SER A 256 11.78 11.62 14.32
N LYS A 257 12.36 11.78 13.12
CA LYS A 257 12.78 13.08 12.63
C LYS A 257 11.60 14.05 12.67
N PRO A 258 11.70 15.21 13.33
CA PRO A 258 10.53 16.05 13.61
C PRO A 258 9.81 16.51 12.34
N TRP A 259 10.52 16.67 11.23
CA TRP A 259 9.94 17.05 9.94
C TRP A 259 9.17 15.94 9.22
N PHE A 260 9.19 14.71 9.73
CA PHE A 260 8.38 13.59 9.27
C PHE A 260 7.41 13.06 10.35
N ALA A 261 7.40 13.72 11.51
CA ALA A 261 6.48 13.36 12.59
C ALA A 261 5.02 13.62 12.20
N ARG A 262 4.11 12.92 12.86
CA ARG A 262 2.67 13.16 12.69
C ARG A 262 2.30 14.54 13.24
N PRO A 263 1.48 15.32 12.53
CA PRO A 263 0.90 16.54 13.12
C PRO A 263 0.12 16.20 14.40
N THR A 264 0.26 17.04 15.41
CA THR A 264 -0.39 16.85 16.72
C THR A 264 -1.76 17.53 16.80
N GLN A 265 -2.22 18.15 15.72
CA GLN A 265 -3.52 18.81 15.68
C GLN A 265 -4.63 17.84 16.07
N ARG A 266 -5.46 18.24 17.00
CA ARG A 266 -6.68 17.51 17.36
C ARG A 266 -7.83 17.95 16.45
N ILE A 267 -8.25 17.07 15.56
CA ILE A 267 -9.39 17.28 14.68
C ILE A 267 -10.67 17.07 15.50
N GLN A 268 -11.56 18.06 15.47
CA GLN A 268 -12.81 18.05 16.26
C GLN A 268 -13.95 17.42 15.48
N ASP A 269 -14.04 17.72 14.17
CA ASP A 269 -15.08 17.20 13.29
C ASP A 269 -14.46 16.42 12.12
N LYS A 270 -14.88 15.16 11.96
CA LYS A 270 -14.45 14.31 10.87
C LYS A 270 -15.08 14.72 9.54
N ARG A 271 -14.80 15.95 9.10
CA ARG A 271 -15.11 16.47 7.77
C ARG A 271 -13.83 16.82 7.01
N ALA A 272 -13.80 16.46 5.73
CA ALA A 272 -12.68 16.78 4.86
C ALA A 272 -13.16 17.30 3.50
N LEU A 273 -12.35 18.20 2.93
CA LEU A 273 -12.42 18.57 1.51
C LEU A 273 -11.33 17.81 0.77
N VAL A 274 -11.66 17.23 -0.36
CA VAL A 274 -10.69 16.66 -1.28
C VAL A 274 -10.82 17.40 -2.61
N ILE A 275 -9.73 18.00 -3.08
CA ILE A 275 -9.70 18.82 -4.29
C ILE A 275 -9.10 18.02 -5.44
N GLY A 276 -9.92 17.66 -6.42
CA GLY A 276 -9.62 16.81 -7.55
C GLY A 276 -10.18 15.39 -7.40
N ALA A 277 -10.97 14.93 -8.36
CA ALA A 277 -11.61 13.62 -8.37
C ALA A 277 -11.00 12.65 -9.38
N GLY A 278 -9.68 12.63 -9.49
CA GLY A 278 -8.90 11.57 -10.13
C GLY A 278 -8.61 10.41 -9.17
N LEU A 279 -7.73 9.48 -9.55
CA LEU A 279 -7.34 8.32 -8.73
C LEU A 279 -6.91 8.72 -7.30
N ALA A 280 -6.08 9.76 -7.17
CA ALA A 280 -5.57 10.20 -5.87
C ALA A 280 -6.69 10.77 -4.97
N GLY A 281 -7.57 11.60 -5.53
CA GLY A 281 -8.66 12.19 -4.77
C GLY A 281 -9.73 11.18 -4.38
N CYS A 282 -10.17 10.33 -5.31
CA CYS A 282 -11.14 9.28 -5.04
C CYS A 282 -10.63 8.29 -3.98
N ALA A 283 -9.35 7.90 -4.05
CA ALA A 283 -8.72 7.02 -3.07
C ALA A 283 -8.63 7.67 -1.69
N SER A 284 -8.24 8.95 -1.62
CA SER A 284 -8.19 9.70 -0.35
C SER A 284 -9.58 9.84 0.27
N ALA A 285 -10.58 10.17 -0.55
CA ALA A 285 -11.97 10.29 -0.10
C ALA A 285 -12.51 8.95 0.42
N ALA A 286 -12.30 7.85 -0.29
CA ALA A 286 -12.75 6.52 0.09
C ALA A 286 -12.12 6.05 1.41
N SER A 287 -10.80 6.20 1.55
CA SER A 287 -10.08 5.81 2.77
C SER A 287 -10.52 6.60 3.99
N LEU A 288 -10.81 7.88 3.85
CA LEU A 288 -11.39 8.70 4.92
C LEU A 288 -12.84 8.29 5.22
N ALA A 289 -13.67 8.10 4.20
CA ALA A 289 -15.06 7.74 4.36
C ALA A 289 -15.24 6.39 5.08
N ALA A 290 -14.37 5.41 4.80
CA ALA A 290 -14.32 4.13 5.51
C ALA A 290 -14.03 4.29 7.01
N ARG A 291 -13.43 5.42 7.42
CA ARG A 291 -13.14 5.78 8.82
C ARG A 291 -14.18 6.70 9.45
N GLY A 292 -15.35 6.84 8.79
CA GLY A 292 -16.46 7.63 9.29
C GLY A 292 -16.40 9.12 8.97
N TRP A 293 -15.41 9.57 8.19
CA TRP A 293 -15.32 10.96 7.73
C TRP A 293 -16.44 11.28 6.73
N ARG A 294 -16.96 12.49 6.78
CA ARG A 294 -17.81 13.08 5.74
C ARG A 294 -16.92 13.86 4.78
N VAL A 295 -16.90 13.46 3.51
CA VAL A 295 -15.98 14.01 2.52
C VAL A 295 -16.75 14.77 1.44
N SER A 296 -16.37 16.03 1.20
CA SER A 296 -16.75 16.77 0.00
C SER A 296 -15.63 16.62 -1.02
N LEU A 297 -15.92 15.94 -2.12
CA LEU A 297 -14.99 15.70 -3.22
C LEU A 297 -15.28 16.70 -4.33
N LEU A 298 -14.42 17.72 -4.51
CA LEU A 298 -14.59 18.81 -5.46
C LEU A 298 -13.87 18.47 -6.77
N GLU A 299 -14.59 18.60 -7.89
CA GLU A 299 -14.08 18.33 -9.23
C GLU A 299 -14.46 19.48 -10.17
N ARG A 300 -13.48 19.98 -10.92
CA ARG A 300 -13.70 21.10 -11.86
C ARG A 300 -14.52 20.71 -13.10
N HIS A 301 -14.40 19.46 -13.51
CA HIS A 301 -15.18 18.92 -14.64
C HIS A 301 -16.57 18.45 -14.22
N GLY A 302 -17.41 18.13 -15.21
CA GLY A 302 -18.76 17.60 -14.98
C GLY A 302 -18.81 16.18 -14.44
N GLN A 303 -17.69 15.46 -14.51
CA GLN A 303 -17.55 14.08 -14.06
C GLN A 303 -16.15 13.86 -13.46
N LEU A 304 -16.03 12.84 -12.62
CA LEU A 304 -14.74 12.42 -12.09
C LEU A 304 -13.86 11.77 -13.18
N ALA A 305 -12.55 11.63 -12.90
CA ALA A 305 -11.58 10.93 -13.72
C ALA A 305 -11.47 11.44 -15.17
N GLN A 306 -11.60 12.74 -15.41
CA GLN A 306 -11.59 13.32 -16.77
C GLN A 306 -10.20 13.62 -17.32
N GLU A 307 -9.14 13.62 -16.50
CA GLU A 307 -7.76 13.91 -16.91
C GLU A 307 -6.91 12.64 -17.02
N ALA A 308 -5.73 12.59 -16.41
CA ALA A 308 -4.84 11.42 -16.49
C ALA A 308 -5.51 10.10 -16.05
N SER A 309 -6.49 10.18 -15.17
CA SER A 309 -7.27 9.04 -14.69
C SER A 309 -8.40 8.59 -15.63
N GLY A 310 -8.54 9.20 -16.81
CA GLY A 310 -9.64 8.93 -17.75
C GLY A 310 -9.29 7.98 -18.89
N ASN A 311 -8.11 7.33 -18.89
CA ASN A 311 -7.76 6.39 -19.96
C ASN A 311 -8.71 5.18 -19.97
N PRO A 312 -9.04 4.62 -21.16
CA PRO A 312 -9.88 3.42 -21.26
C PRO A 312 -9.29 2.23 -20.52
N GLN A 313 -7.97 2.06 -20.60
CA GLN A 313 -7.21 1.03 -19.91
C GLN A 313 -5.88 1.62 -19.45
N GLY A 314 -5.54 1.37 -18.19
CA GLY A 314 -4.21 1.60 -17.63
C GLY A 314 -3.57 0.27 -17.28
N VAL A 315 -2.25 0.18 -17.34
CA VAL A 315 -1.51 -1.05 -17.08
C VAL A 315 -1.09 -1.15 -15.61
N LEU A 316 -1.35 -2.29 -15.00
CA LEU A 316 -0.79 -2.66 -13.70
C LEU A 316 0.61 -3.24 -13.88
N TYR A 317 1.54 -2.37 -14.21
CA TYR A 317 2.93 -2.73 -14.45
C TYR A 317 3.83 -2.39 -13.26
N LEU A 318 4.56 -3.41 -12.78
CA LEU A 318 5.48 -3.27 -11.66
C LEU A 318 6.88 -2.91 -12.15
N LYS A 319 7.20 -1.63 -12.20
CA LYS A 319 8.57 -1.19 -12.51
C LYS A 319 9.43 -1.29 -11.26
N LEU A 320 9.96 -2.47 -11.00
CA LEU A 320 10.79 -2.81 -9.83
C LEU A 320 12.27 -2.56 -10.08
N SER A 321 13.02 -2.50 -8.97
CA SER A 321 14.48 -2.56 -8.90
C SER A 321 14.88 -3.74 -8.04
N ALA A 322 15.92 -4.46 -8.43
CA ALA A 322 16.49 -5.56 -7.63
C ALA A 322 17.14 -5.09 -6.31
N HIS A 323 17.28 -3.77 -6.10
CA HIS A 323 18.00 -3.19 -4.97
C HIS A 323 17.12 -2.73 -3.79
N GLY A 324 15.88 -3.16 -3.69
CA GLY A 324 15.01 -2.87 -2.55
C GLY A 324 14.75 -1.37 -2.29
N THR A 325 14.68 -0.54 -3.34
CA THR A 325 14.48 0.91 -3.21
C THR A 325 13.11 1.25 -2.58
N ALA A 326 12.99 2.43 -1.97
CA ALA A 326 11.71 2.92 -1.45
C ALA A 326 10.60 2.91 -2.52
N LEU A 327 10.94 3.22 -3.77
CA LEU A 327 10.01 3.15 -4.90
C LEU A 327 9.54 1.71 -5.16
N SER A 328 10.44 0.71 -5.14
CA SER A 328 10.07 -0.69 -5.32
C SER A 328 9.19 -1.19 -4.18
N GLN A 329 9.48 -0.82 -2.94
CA GLN A 329 8.66 -1.14 -1.78
C GLN A 329 7.26 -0.51 -1.88
N MET A 330 7.17 0.77 -2.29
CA MET A 330 5.90 1.45 -2.56
C MET A 330 5.10 0.74 -3.66
N ILE A 331 5.76 0.32 -4.74
CA ILE A 331 5.12 -0.38 -5.85
C ILE A 331 4.58 -1.74 -5.39
N LEU A 332 5.35 -2.54 -4.65
CA LEU A 332 4.90 -3.86 -4.17
C LEU A 332 3.70 -3.76 -3.23
N SER A 333 3.78 -2.89 -2.23
CA SER A 333 2.68 -2.67 -1.29
C SER A 333 1.44 -2.10 -1.99
N GLY A 334 1.63 -1.13 -2.89
CA GLY A 334 0.55 -0.49 -3.65
C GLY A 334 -0.10 -1.43 -4.66
N PHE A 335 0.68 -2.28 -5.32
CA PHE A 335 0.16 -3.28 -6.23
C PHE A 335 -0.76 -4.26 -5.51
N GLY A 336 -0.31 -4.86 -4.40
CA GLY A 336 -1.15 -5.76 -3.62
C GLY A 336 -2.42 -5.07 -3.12
N TYR A 337 -2.33 -3.83 -2.65
CA TYR A 337 -3.49 -3.06 -2.21
C TYR A 337 -4.49 -2.82 -3.35
N THR A 338 -4.01 -2.35 -4.50
CA THR A 338 -4.87 -2.11 -5.67
C THR A 338 -5.51 -3.42 -6.17
N ARG A 339 -4.75 -4.51 -6.27
CA ARG A 339 -5.29 -5.81 -6.68
C ARG A 339 -6.47 -6.24 -5.81
N ARG A 340 -6.39 -6.03 -4.49
CA ARG A 340 -7.48 -6.33 -3.55
C ARG A 340 -8.72 -5.44 -3.76
N LEU A 341 -8.53 -4.17 -4.09
CA LEU A 341 -9.64 -3.28 -4.44
C LEU A 341 -10.37 -3.72 -5.71
N LEU A 342 -9.61 -4.17 -6.71
CA LEU A 342 -10.17 -4.60 -8.00
C LEU A 342 -11.08 -5.82 -7.90
N GLU A 343 -10.93 -6.66 -6.86
CA GLU A 343 -11.85 -7.77 -6.61
C GLU A 343 -13.31 -7.31 -6.31
N GLN A 344 -13.51 -6.02 -6.05
CA GLN A 344 -14.84 -5.41 -5.88
C GLN A 344 -15.45 -4.95 -7.21
N LEU A 345 -14.70 -4.97 -8.31
CA LEU A 345 -15.12 -4.51 -9.63
C LEU A 345 -15.36 -5.69 -10.57
N GLN A 346 -16.01 -5.42 -11.69
CA GLN A 346 -16.36 -6.45 -12.68
C GLN A 346 -15.14 -6.83 -13.52
N ARG A 347 -14.60 -8.02 -13.28
CA ARG A 347 -13.53 -8.58 -14.10
C ARG A 347 -13.95 -8.77 -15.55
N GLY A 348 -13.05 -8.47 -16.49
CA GLY A 348 -13.30 -8.52 -17.95
C GLY A 348 -13.97 -7.24 -18.50
N VAL A 349 -14.50 -6.36 -17.62
CA VAL A 349 -15.11 -5.08 -18.02
C VAL A 349 -14.37 -3.89 -17.42
N ASP A 350 -14.16 -3.91 -16.11
CA ASP A 350 -13.51 -2.82 -15.38
C ASP A 350 -12.01 -3.06 -15.20
N TRP A 351 -11.60 -4.30 -15.19
CA TRP A 351 -10.22 -4.73 -15.05
C TRP A 351 -10.05 -6.20 -15.46
N ASP A 352 -8.81 -6.61 -15.71
CA ASP A 352 -8.46 -8.02 -15.83
C ASP A 352 -7.03 -8.29 -15.36
N SER A 353 -6.80 -9.42 -14.69
CA SER A 353 -5.47 -9.94 -14.38
C SER A 353 -5.02 -10.91 -15.47
N CYS A 354 -4.98 -10.42 -16.69
CA CYS A 354 -4.52 -11.19 -17.86
C CYS A 354 -2.99 -11.34 -17.94
N GLY A 355 -2.28 -10.81 -16.96
CA GLY A 355 -0.83 -10.71 -16.95
C GLY A 355 -0.29 -9.50 -17.69
N VAL A 356 0.99 -9.19 -17.41
CA VAL A 356 1.78 -8.19 -18.14
C VAL A 356 3.09 -8.83 -18.56
N LEU A 357 3.37 -8.80 -19.86
CA LEU A 357 4.62 -9.28 -20.46
C LEU A 357 5.46 -8.08 -20.87
N GLN A 358 6.59 -7.88 -20.20
CA GLN A 358 7.60 -6.88 -20.58
C GLN A 358 8.63 -7.51 -21.48
N LEU A 359 8.68 -7.11 -22.76
CA LEU A 359 9.61 -7.68 -23.72
C LEU A 359 11.07 -7.28 -23.43
N ALA A 360 11.98 -8.19 -23.65
CA ALA A 360 13.42 -7.98 -23.59
C ALA A 360 13.93 -7.46 -24.96
N PHE A 361 13.45 -6.28 -25.37
CA PHE A 361 13.63 -5.74 -26.72
C PHE A 361 15.06 -5.25 -27.04
N ASN A 362 15.94 -5.20 -26.03
CA ASN A 362 17.37 -4.94 -26.19
C ASN A 362 18.19 -5.60 -25.09
N ALA A 363 19.51 -5.62 -25.25
CA ALA A 363 20.43 -6.31 -24.32
C ALA A 363 20.40 -5.74 -22.89
N LYS A 364 20.26 -4.41 -22.76
CA LYS A 364 20.18 -3.73 -21.44
C LYS A 364 18.90 -4.13 -20.69
N GLU A 365 17.79 -4.21 -21.39
CA GLU A 365 16.52 -4.64 -20.81
C GLU A 365 16.57 -6.13 -20.43
N ALA A 366 17.16 -6.98 -21.27
CA ALA A 366 17.35 -8.39 -20.97
C ALA A 366 18.19 -8.61 -19.69
N GLU A 367 19.30 -7.87 -19.53
CA GLU A 367 20.12 -7.92 -18.32
C GLU A 367 19.35 -7.46 -17.08
N ARG A 368 18.61 -6.35 -17.17
CA ARG A 368 17.78 -5.84 -16.08
C ARG A 368 16.72 -6.88 -15.67
N GLN A 369 16.07 -7.53 -16.63
CA GLN A 369 15.06 -8.55 -16.39
C GLN A 369 15.65 -9.79 -15.73
N ALA A 370 16.85 -10.21 -16.11
CA ALA A 370 17.54 -11.33 -15.46
C ALA A 370 17.86 -11.03 -13.98
N GLN A 371 18.29 -9.81 -13.67
CA GLN A 371 18.50 -9.37 -12.27
C GLN A 371 17.20 -9.38 -11.47
N LEU A 372 16.09 -8.93 -12.04
CA LEU A 372 14.78 -8.96 -11.38
C LEU A 372 14.30 -10.40 -11.14
N ALA A 373 14.41 -11.28 -12.13
CA ALA A 373 14.02 -12.68 -11.99
C ALA A 373 14.83 -13.43 -10.92
N ALA A 374 16.09 -13.02 -10.69
CA ALA A 374 16.91 -13.56 -9.61
C ALA A 374 16.55 -13.00 -8.23
N ALA A 375 16.00 -11.77 -8.17
CA ALA A 375 15.73 -11.06 -6.91
C ALA A 375 14.31 -11.29 -6.36
N PHE A 376 13.36 -11.69 -7.19
CA PHE A 376 11.95 -11.82 -6.81
C PHE A 376 11.43 -13.25 -7.03
N PRO A 377 10.43 -13.69 -6.26
CA PRO A 377 9.84 -15.01 -6.41
C PRO A 377 9.07 -15.16 -7.71
N THR A 378 8.99 -16.41 -8.20
CA THR A 378 8.44 -16.73 -9.53
C THR A 378 6.94 -16.53 -9.66
N ASP A 379 6.21 -16.49 -8.57
CA ASP A 379 4.79 -16.15 -8.52
C ASP A 379 4.53 -14.66 -8.71
N LEU A 380 5.47 -13.80 -8.33
CA LEU A 380 5.40 -12.37 -8.61
C LEU A 380 5.83 -12.06 -10.05
N LEU A 381 6.95 -12.62 -10.49
CA LEU A 381 7.50 -12.42 -11.83
C LEU A 381 8.45 -13.55 -12.23
N HIS A 382 8.46 -13.89 -13.51
CA HIS A 382 9.39 -14.87 -14.05
C HIS A 382 9.71 -14.62 -15.52
N GLN A 383 10.86 -15.12 -15.98
CA GLN A 383 11.27 -15.00 -17.37
C GLN A 383 10.54 -16.02 -18.25
N LEU A 384 10.16 -15.57 -19.46
CA LEU A 384 9.67 -16.42 -20.54
C LEU A 384 10.63 -16.29 -21.72
N ASP A 385 10.99 -17.40 -22.33
CA ASP A 385 11.65 -17.39 -23.64
C ASP A 385 10.66 -16.96 -24.74
N GLN A 386 11.14 -16.77 -25.97
CA GLN A 386 10.30 -16.31 -27.07
C GLN A 386 9.09 -17.22 -27.33
N PRO A 387 9.22 -18.55 -27.46
CA PRO A 387 8.06 -19.44 -27.66
C PRO A 387 7.05 -19.37 -26.50
N GLN A 388 7.53 -19.32 -25.26
CA GLN A 388 6.68 -19.21 -24.08
C GLN A 388 5.95 -17.85 -24.05
N ALA A 389 6.65 -16.76 -24.39
CA ALA A 389 6.08 -15.43 -24.46
C ALA A 389 4.98 -15.34 -25.55
N GLN A 390 5.19 -15.94 -26.73
CA GLN A 390 4.18 -16.00 -27.78
C GLN A 390 2.96 -16.83 -27.34
N ALA A 391 3.17 -17.96 -26.71
CA ALA A 391 2.09 -18.78 -26.16
C ALA A 391 1.27 -18.03 -25.11
N GLN A 392 1.94 -17.29 -24.23
CA GLN A 392 1.30 -16.48 -23.18
C GLN A 392 0.53 -15.29 -23.76
N ALA A 393 1.09 -14.62 -24.76
CA ALA A 393 0.47 -13.43 -25.36
C ALA A 393 -0.60 -13.78 -26.42
N GLY A 394 -0.61 -14.99 -26.98
CA GLY A 394 -1.51 -15.41 -28.05
C GLY A 394 -1.18 -14.81 -29.42
N ILE A 395 -0.04 -14.16 -29.57
CA ILE A 395 0.44 -13.47 -30.78
C ILE A 395 1.91 -13.78 -31.04
N GLY A 396 2.36 -13.56 -32.27
CA GLY A 396 3.77 -13.65 -32.65
C GLY A 396 4.58 -12.51 -32.03
N LEU A 397 5.71 -12.83 -31.41
CA LEU A 397 6.64 -11.88 -30.77
C LEU A 397 8.07 -12.20 -31.21
N ALA A 398 8.90 -11.14 -31.37
CA ALA A 398 10.31 -11.29 -31.70
C ALA A 398 11.20 -11.65 -30.51
N HIS A 399 10.75 -11.36 -29.29
CA HIS A 399 11.52 -11.50 -28.07
C HIS A 399 10.73 -12.23 -26.99
N GLY A 400 11.45 -12.91 -26.09
CA GLY A 400 10.94 -13.27 -24.77
C GLY A 400 10.89 -12.06 -23.86
N GLY A 401 10.63 -12.28 -22.57
CA GLY A 401 10.54 -11.18 -21.63
C GLY A 401 10.29 -11.61 -20.20
N LEU A 402 9.95 -10.64 -19.37
CA LEU A 402 9.58 -10.81 -17.98
C LEU A 402 8.06 -10.76 -17.86
N PHE A 403 7.48 -11.81 -17.29
CA PHE A 403 6.05 -11.94 -17.12
C PHE A 403 5.64 -11.73 -15.66
N TYR A 404 4.59 -10.94 -15.48
CA TYR A 404 3.95 -10.62 -14.19
C TYR A 404 2.55 -11.23 -14.17
N PRO A 405 2.35 -12.43 -13.57
CA PRO A 405 1.10 -13.20 -13.68
C PRO A 405 -0.13 -12.46 -13.13
N GLU A 406 0.04 -11.73 -12.03
CA GLU A 406 -1.05 -11.01 -11.36
C GLU A 406 -1.27 -9.59 -11.89
N GLY A 407 -0.43 -9.14 -12.84
CA GLY A 407 -0.60 -7.89 -13.56
C GLY A 407 -1.76 -7.93 -14.54
N GLY A 408 -1.96 -6.85 -15.25
CA GLY A 408 -3.03 -6.76 -16.24
C GLY A 408 -3.41 -5.32 -16.53
N TRP A 409 -4.68 -5.09 -16.88
CA TRP A 409 -5.20 -3.76 -17.15
C TRP A 409 -6.37 -3.39 -16.23
N VAL A 410 -6.58 -2.11 -16.05
CA VAL A 410 -7.68 -1.51 -15.28
C VAL A 410 -8.29 -0.39 -16.08
N HIS A 411 -9.60 -0.21 -16.00
CA HIS A 411 -10.32 0.99 -16.39
C HIS A 411 -10.34 1.99 -15.20
N PRO A 412 -9.46 2.98 -15.16
CA PRO A 412 -9.31 3.83 -13.96
C PRO A 412 -10.59 4.57 -13.59
N PRO A 413 -11.44 5.03 -14.55
CA PRO A 413 -12.71 5.66 -14.18
C PRO A 413 -13.64 4.75 -13.38
N ALA A 414 -13.68 3.43 -13.65
CA ALA A 414 -14.49 2.50 -12.86
C ALA A 414 -14.02 2.40 -11.41
N LEU A 415 -12.70 2.35 -11.20
CA LEU A 415 -12.11 2.37 -9.85
C LEU A 415 -12.46 3.67 -9.12
N CYS A 416 -12.32 4.82 -9.78
CA CYS A 416 -12.69 6.12 -9.22
C CYS A 416 -14.18 6.19 -8.86
N GLN A 417 -15.06 5.73 -9.75
CA GLN A 417 -16.51 5.70 -9.52
C GLN A 417 -16.87 4.83 -8.32
N TRP A 418 -16.31 3.62 -8.25
CA TRP A 418 -16.54 2.72 -7.13
C TRP A 418 -16.09 3.33 -5.80
N GLN A 419 -14.90 3.93 -5.75
CA GLN A 419 -14.38 4.61 -4.56
C GLN A 419 -15.25 5.81 -4.15
N ALA A 420 -15.67 6.64 -5.11
CA ALA A 420 -16.49 7.82 -4.85
C ALA A 420 -17.96 7.51 -4.52
N ALA A 421 -18.42 6.27 -4.75
CA ALA A 421 -19.79 5.85 -4.47
C ALA A 421 -20.11 5.65 -2.97
N HIS A 422 -19.12 5.77 -2.09
CA HIS A 422 -19.31 5.60 -0.65
C HIS A 422 -20.33 6.65 -0.11
N PRO A 423 -21.31 6.25 0.74
CA PRO A 423 -22.41 7.13 1.19
C PRO A 423 -21.96 8.40 1.93
N ARG A 424 -20.75 8.41 2.49
CA ARG A 424 -20.17 9.55 3.20
C ARG A 424 -19.40 10.50 2.28
N ILE A 425 -19.34 10.22 0.98
CA ILE A 425 -18.68 11.07 -0.02
C ILE A 425 -19.75 11.81 -0.80
N ARG A 426 -19.64 13.13 -0.83
CA ARG A 426 -20.44 14.00 -1.70
C ARG A 426 -19.56 14.50 -2.81
N LEU A 427 -19.76 14.00 -4.03
CA LEU A 427 -19.11 14.53 -5.23
C LEU A 427 -19.76 15.87 -5.60
N LEU A 428 -18.93 16.88 -5.81
CA LEU A 428 -19.30 18.23 -6.24
C LEU A 428 -18.65 18.51 -7.60
N PRO A 429 -19.29 18.12 -8.73
CA PRO A 429 -18.81 18.42 -10.06
C PRO A 429 -18.98 19.90 -10.41
N HIS A 430 -18.26 20.41 -11.40
CA HIS A 430 -18.24 21.82 -11.80
C HIS A 430 -17.83 22.77 -10.66
N HIS A 431 -16.96 22.33 -9.77
CA HIS A 431 -16.40 23.12 -8.67
C HIS A 431 -14.88 23.24 -8.84
N ASP A 432 -14.44 24.25 -9.62
CA ASP A 432 -13.01 24.57 -9.73
C ASP A 432 -12.56 25.44 -8.55
N VAL A 433 -11.73 24.88 -7.70
CA VAL A 433 -11.18 25.60 -6.54
C VAL A 433 -10.00 26.43 -7.01
N LEU A 434 -10.15 27.76 -6.94
CA LEU A 434 -9.11 28.70 -7.34
C LEU A 434 -8.29 29.21 -6.16
N GLU A 435 -8.88 29.26 -4.98
CA GLU A 435 -8.25 29.80 -3.77
C GLU A 435 -8.61 28.99 -2.54
N LEU A 436 -7.65 28.88 -1.62
CA LEU A 436 -7.83 28.35 -0.26
C LEU A 436 -7.58 29.45 0.75
N ARG A 437 -8.52 29.63 1.66
CA ARG A 437 -8.41 30.58 2.80
C ARG A 437 -8.56 29.83 4.10
N ARG A 438 -7.81 30.23 5.12
CA ARG A 438 -8.01 29.71 6.47
C ARG A 438 -8.71 30.78 7.32
N VAL A 439 -9.90 30.44 7.81
CA VAL A 439 -10.75 31.33 8.61
C VAL A 439 -11.26 30.56 9.80
N ASP A 440 -11.05 31.06 11.02
CA ASP A 440 -11.52 30.47 12.27
C ASP A 440 -11.17 28.96 12.42
N GLY A 441 -9.93 28.59 12.05
CA GLY A 441 -9.44 27.23 12.13
C GLY A 441 -9.92 26.30 11.03
N GLN A 442 -10.77 26.77 10.12
CA GLN A 442 -11.30 25.99 9.00
C GLN A 442 -10.64 26.43 7.69
N TRP A 443 -10.41 25.45 6.80
CA TRP A 443 -10.06 25.71 5.42
C TRP A 443 -11.32 25.94 4.60
N GLN A 444 -11.31 26.98 3.79
CA GLN A 444 -12.39 27.37 2.89
C GLN A 444 -11.89 27.27 1.44
N ALA A 445 -12.63 26.55 0.60
CA ALA A 445 -12.39 26.43 -0.83
C ALA A 445 -13.27 27.43 -1.59
N TRP A 446 -12.66 28.27 -2.45
CA TRP A 446 -13.33 29.34 -3.20
C TRP A 446 -13.10 29.21 -4.69
N ASP A 447 -14.09 29.62 -5.51
CA ASP A 447 -13.96 29.75 -6.97
C ASP A 447 -13.54 31.18 -7.41
N GLY A 448 -13.03 31.96 -6.50
CA GLY A 448 -12.72 33.39 -6.61
C GLY A 448 -13.74 34.25 -5.89
N GLU A 449 -15.00 34.08 -6.15
CA GLU A 449 -16.09 34.89 -5.58
C GLU A 449 -16.93 34.12 -4.54
N ARG A 450 -17.20 32.86 -4.82
CA ARG A 450 -18.14 32.04 -4.03
C ARG A 450 -17.39 31.03 -3.15
N LEU A 451 -17.83 30.91 -1.91
CA LEU A 451 -17.43 29.81 -1.04
C LEU A 451 -18.07 28.51 -1.53
N LEU A 452 -17.25 27.53 -1.89
CA LEU A 452 -17.69 26.22 -2.39
C LEU A 452 -17.95 25.24 -1.25
N ALA A 453 -17.00 25.17 -0.31
CA ALA A 453 -17.07 24.28 0.84
C ALA A 453 -16.04 24.66 1.92
N SER A 454 -16.24 24.18 3.16
CA SER A 454 -15.30 24.37 4.26
C SER A 454 -15.16 23.13 5.13
N ALA A 455 -13.97 22.87 5.67
CA ALA A 455 -13.66 21.82 6.64
C ALA A 455 -12.34 22.08 7.38
N GLU A 456 -12.13 21.39 8.51
CA GLU A 456 -10.84 21.44 9.23
C GLU A 456 -9.70 20.82 8.42
N VAL A 457 -10.01 19.87 7.52
CA VAL A 457 -9.02 19.11 6.74
C VAL A 457 -9.26 19.29 5.25
N VAL A 458 -8.17 19.57 4.52
CA VAL A 458 -8.13 19.63 3.06
C VAL A 458 -7.05 18.70 2.53
N ILE A 459 -7.38 17.93 1.49
CA ILE A 459 -6.43 17.12 0.73
C ILE A 459 -6.33 17.68 -0.68
N LEU A 460 -5.13 18.11 -1.07
CA LEU A 460 -4.81 18.57 -2.41
C LEU A 460 -4.49 17.36 -3.29
N ALA A 461 -5.39 17.01 -4.21
CA ALA A 461 -5.28 15.85 -5.11
C ALA A 461 -5.47 16.22 -6.59
N GLY A 462 -5.33 17.50 -6.93
CA GLY A 462 -5.50 18.05 -8.27
C GLY A 462 -4.26 17.98 -9.17
N ALA A 463 -3.45 16.93 -9.03
CA ALA A 463 -2.21 16.71 -9.80
C ALA A 463 -1.30 17.96 -9.80
N ALA A 464 -0.87 18.47 -10.96
CA ALA A 464 0.00 19.64 -11.02
C ALA A 464 -0.74 20.98 -10.76
N GLU A 465 -2.06 20.99 -10.87
CA GLU A 465 -2.88 22.18 -10.66
C GLU A 465 -2.86 22.68 -9.20
N ILE A 466 -2.50 21.82 -8.26
CA ILE A 466 -2.33 22.22 -6.86
C ILE A 466 -1.25 23.28 -6.65
N LYS A 467 -0.35 23.48 -7.63
CA LYS A 467 0.67 24.55 -7.58
C LYS A 467 0.06 25.95 -7.62
N ARG A 468 -1.22 26.09 -7.94
CA ARG A 468 -1.94 27.36 -7.85
C ARG A 468 -2.10 27.84 -6.40
N PHE A 469 -2.05 26.91 -5.44
CA PHE A 469 -2.18 27.23 -4.03
C PHE A 469 -0.81 27.56 -3.41
N PRO A 470 -0.64 28.70 -2.73
CA PRO A 470 0.65 29.12 -2.17
C PRO A 470 1.37 28.03 -1.35
N PRO A 471 0.71 27.24 -0.49
CA PRO A 471 1.39 26.19 0.30
C PRO A 471 2.06 25.09 -0.51
N SER A 472 1.63 24.84 -1.74
CA SER A 472 2.13 23.80 -2.63
C SER A 472 2.80 24.33 -3.92
N ALA A 473 2.91 25.66 -4.07
CA ALA A 473 3.42 26.29 -5.28
C ALA A 473 4.85 25.88 -5.65
N GLU A 474 5.70 25.69 -4.64
CA GLU A 474 7.13 25.36 -4.82
C GLU A 474 7.41 23.86 -4.93
N LEU A 475 6.39 23.00 -4.82
CA LEU A 475 6.60 21.57 -5.01
C LEU A 475 7.08 21.26 -6.43
N PRO A 476 8.09 20.40 -6.59
CA PRO A 476 8.74 20.17 -7.88
C PRO A 476 7.93 19.20 -8.75
N LEU A 477 6.66 19.52 -8.95
CA LEU A 477 5.76 18.76 -9.81
C LEU A 477 5.94 19.18 -11.27
N LYS A 478 5.99 18.19 -12.17
CA LYS A 478 6.09 18.37 -13.61
C LYS A 478 4.91 17.71 -14.33
N ARG A 479 4.39 18.39 -15.34
CA ARG A 479 3.44 17.82 -16.29
C ARG A 479 4.20 17.14 -17.41
N ILE A 480 3.72 15.97 -17.81
CA ILE A 480 4.19 15.25 -19.00
C ILE A 480 2.95 14.85 -19.78
N ARG A 481 2.77 15.45 -20.93
CA ARG A 481 1.68 15.10 -21.83
C ARG A 481 1.90 13.72 -22.42
N GLY A 482 0.85 12.94 -22.53
CA GLY A 482 0.87 11.64 -23.19
C GLY A 482 -0.43 11.36 -23.89
N GLN A 483 -0.34 10.88 -25.13
CA GLN A 483 -1.49 10.49 -25.94
C GLN A 483 -1.52 8.98 -26.10
N ILE A 484 -2.70 8.40 -25.92
CA ILE A 484 -3.01 7.01 -26.29
C ILE A 484 -3.81 6.98 -27.58
N THR A 485 -3.75 5.84 -28.27
CA THR A 485 -4.52 5.54 -29.48
C THR A 485 -5.47 4.39 -29.18
N ARG A 486 -6.69 4.47 -29.70
CA ARG A 486 -7.69 3.41 -29.65
C ARG A 486 -7.74 2.69 -31.00
N LEU A 487 -7.59 1.37 -30.98
CA LEU A 487 -7.60 0.55 -32.18
C LEU A 487 -8.79 -0.39 -32.14
N PRO A 488 -9.66 -0.40 -33.17
CA PRO A 488 -10.75 -1.35 -33.25
C PRO A 488 -10.25 -2.80 -33.21
N GLN A 489 -10.91 -3.63 -32.41
CA GLN A 489 -10.65 -5.07 -32.38
C GLN A 489 -11.05 -5.71 -33.70
N THR A 490 -10.25 -6.64 -34.20
CA THR A 490 -10.58 -7.53 -35.31
C THR A 490 -10.78 -8.96 -34.80
N PRO A 491 -11.41 -9.85 -35.59
CA PRO A 491 -11.51 -11.26 -35.21
C PRO A 491 -10.16 -11.96 -34.96
N ARG A 492 -9.09 -11.47 -35.60
CA ARG A 492 -7.72 -12.01 -35.43
C ARG A 492 -6.99 -11.39 -34.25
N SER A 493 -7.26 -10.12 -33.89
CA SER A 493 -6.60 -9.44 -32.78
C SER A 493 -7.18 -9.81 -31.42
N GLN A 494 -8.36 -10.46 -31.39
CA GLN A 494 -8.96 -10.96 -30.14
C GLN A 494 -8.11 -12.03 -29.45
N ASP A 495 -7.15 -12.64 -30.16
CA ASP A 495 -6.23 -13.63 -29.60
C ASP A 495 -5.19 -13.00 -28.65
N LEU A 496 -5.03 -11.67 -28.67
CA LEU A 496 -4.15 -10.98 -27.69
C LEU A 496 -4.67 -11.24 -26.28
N ALA A 497 -3.96 -12.09 -25.53
CA ALA A 497 -4.40 -12.61 -24.25
C ALA A 497 -3.80 -11.90 -23.04
N THR A 498 -2.72 -11.14 -23.21
CA THR A 498 -2.03 -10.41 -22.11
C THR A 498 -1.63 -9.01 -22.54
N VAL A 499 -1.38 -8.12 -21.57
CA VAL A 499 -0.78 -6.81 -21.88
C VAL A 499 0.67 -7.02 -22.28
N VAL A 500 1.07 -6.52 -23.44
CA VAL A 500 2.45 -6.56 -23.92
C VAL A 500 3.07 -5.18 -23.88
N CYS A 501 4.22 -5.07 -23.23
CA CYS A 501 4.96 -3.84 -23.06
C CYS A 501 6.36 -3.94 -23.68
N ALA A 502 6.79 -2.88 -24.35
CA ALA A 502 8.17 -2.61 -24.74
C ALA A 502 8.53 -1.17 -24.30
N GLU A 503 8.81 -0.25 -25.20
CA GLU A 503 8.83 1.18 -24.87
C GLU A 503 7.43 1.76 -24.65
N GLY A 504 6.44 1.26 -25.41
CA GLY A 504 5.02 1.46 -25.19
C GLY A 504 4.32 0.20 -24.70
N TYR A 505 2.99 0.15 -24.80
CA TYR A 505 2.18 -1.01 -24.46
C TYR A 505 0.97 -1.17 -25.38
N VAL A 506 0.48 -2.38 -25.50
CA VAL A 506 -0.82 -2.71 -26.07
C VAL A 506 -1.56 -3.65 -25.12
N ALA A 507 -2.85 -3.38 -24.90
CA ALA A 507 -3.70 -4.18 -24.02
C ALA A 507 -4.67 -5.06 -24.84
N PRO A 508 -5.10 -6.23 -24.30
CA PRO A 508 -6.25 -6.95 -24.82
C PRO A 508 -7.46 -6.04 -24.96
N ALA A 509 -8.31 -6.32 -25.94
CA ALA A 509 -9.43 -5.44 -26.21
C ALA A 509 -10.40 -5.34 -25.03
N ARG A 510 -10.84 -4.12 -24.75
CA ARG A 510 -11.94 -3.81 -23.84
C ARG A 510 -13.07 -3.17 -24.65
N LEU A 511 -14.26 -3.73 -24.56
CA LEU A 511 -15.45 -3.23 -25.29
C LEU A 511 -15.21 -3.07 -26.81
N GLY A 512 -14.45 -3.99 -27.41
CA GLY A 512 -14.17 -4.01 -28.82
C GLY A 512 -13.02 -3.11 -29.30
N GLU A 513 -12.22 -2.56 -28.38
CA GLU A 513 -11.08 -1.71 -28.71
C GLU A 513 -9.84 -2.06 -27.88
N HIS A 514 -8.69 -2.05 -28.54
CA HIS A 514 -7.38 -2.11 -27.88
C HIS A 514 -6.90 -0.69 -27.54
N THR A 515 -6.27 -0.55 -26.38
CA THR A 515 -5.55 0.67 -26.01
C THR A 515 -4.07 0.49 -26.32
N LEU A 516 -3.52 1.41 -27.10
CA LEU A 516 -2.11 1.48 -27.49
C LEU A 516 -1.51 2.79 -26.99
N GLY A 517 -0.35 2.77 -26.43
CA GLY A 517 0.32 4.00 -25.99
C GLY A 517 1.63 3.77 -25.24
N ALA A 518 2.21 4.87 -24.81
CA ALA A 518 1.73 6.22 -25.02
C ALA A 518 2.91 7.12 -25.40
N SER A 519 2.60 8.20 -26.08
CA SER A 519 3.59 9.23 -26.35
C SER A 519 4.05 9.94 -25.06
N PHE A 520 5.18 10.63 -25.14
CA PHE A 520 5.73 11.50 -24.10
C PHE A 520 6.12 12.85 -24.71
N ASP A 521 5.39 13.91 -24.35
CA ASP A 521 5.71 15.28 -24.75
C ASP A 521 5.87 16.15 -23.50
N PHE A 522 7.05 16.78 -23.40
CA PHE A 522 7.45 17.63 -22.27
C PHE A 522 7.19 19.13 -22.52
N LYS A 523 6.69 19.49 -23.71
CA LYS A 523 6.61 20.89 -24.17
C LYS A 523 5.19 21.35 -24.47
N SER A 524 4.35 20.46 -25.00
CA SER A 524 3.00 20.83 -25.41
C SER A 524 2.07 21.02 -24.20
N GLU A 525 1.31 22.11 -24.23
CA GLU A 525 0.22 22.39 -23.28
C GLU A 525 -1.17 22.05 -23.89
N ASP A 526 -1.24 21.71 -25.18
CA ASP A 526 -2.48 21.34 -25.87
C ASP A 526 -2.81 19.87 -25.64
N LEU A 527 -4.03 19.57 -25.22
CA LEU A 527 -4.56 18.22 -25.01
C LEU A 527 -5.33 17.67 -26.22
N THR A 528 -5.38 18.39 -27.33
CA THR A 528 -5.96 17.87 -28.57
C THR A 528 -5.11 16.73 -29.11
N PRO A 529 -5.68 15.52 -29.34
CA PRO A 529 -4.94 14.44 -29.97
C PRO A 529 -4.44 14.83 -31.38
N THR A 530 -3.22 14.37 -31.69
CA THR A 530 -2.57 14.69 -32.99
C THR A 530 -2.35 13.40 -33.78
N ALA A 531 -2.45 13.54 -35.13
CA ALA A 531 -2.15 12.46 -36.06
C ALA A 531 -0.68 12.01 -35.98
N ALA A 532 0.24 12.93 -35.70
CA ALA A 532 1.65 12.61 -35.55
C ALA A 532 1.90 11.65 -34.35
N GLU A 533 1.21 11.85 -33.24
CA GLU A 533 1.32 10.94 -32.09
C GLU A 533 0.60 9.60 -32.30
N HIS A 534 -0.50 9.59 -33.06
CA HIS A 534 -1.12 8.34 -33.51
C HIS A 534 -0.16 7.53 -34.38
N ALA A 535 0.53 8.19 -35.35
CA ALA A 535 1.54 7.54 -36.17
C ALA A 535 2.71 6.99 -35.30
N GLY A 536 3.19 7.78 -34.35
CA GLY A 536 4.22 7.31 -33.41
C GLY A 536 3.77 6.10 -32.57
N ASN A 537 2.53 6.08 -32.12
CA ASN A 537 1.98 4.93 -31.40
C ASN A 537 1.84 3.68 -32.31
N LEU A 538 1.46 3.85 -33.59
CA LEU A 538 1.46 2.73 -34.55
C LEU A 538 2.87 2.19 -34.79
N GLN A 539 3.88 3.04 -34.86
CA GLN A 539 5.28 2.61 -34.95
C GLN A 539 5.71 1.81 -33.71
N MET A 540 5.33 2.22 -32.51
CA MET A 540 5.56 1.41 -31.30
C MET A 540 4.88 0.04 -31.36
N LEU A 541 3.70 -0.06 -31.98
CA LEU A 541 3.04 -1.35 -32.19
C LEU A 541 3.87 -2.29 -33.07
N GLU A 542 4.48 -1.76 -34.15
CA GLU A 542 5.38 -2.52 -35.02
C GLU A 542 6.59 -3.06 -34.26
N GLU A 543 7.15 -2.29 -33.32
CA GLU A 543 8.25 -2.72 -32.46
C GLU A 543 7.83 -3.79 -31.44
N ILE A 544 6.57 -3.76 -30.98
CA ILE A 544 6.02 -4.76 -30.08
C ILE A 544 5.77 -6.07 -30.82
N SER A 545 5.02 -6.05 -31.95
CA SER A 545 4.62 -7.24 -32.67
C SER A 545 4.17 -6.95 -34.09
N GLN A 546 4.95 -7.41 -35.07
CA GLN A 546 4.56 -7.39 -36.48
C GLN A 546 3.33 -8.27 -36.77
N ASP A 547 3.20 -9.40 -36.09
CA ASP A 547 2.01 -10.27 -36.20
C ASP A 547 0.74 -9.53 -35.75
N LEU A 548 0.84 -8.73 -34.67
CA LEU A 548 -0.32 -7.97 -34.20
C LEU A 548 -0.68 -6.81 -35.16
N VAL A 549 0.31 -6.19 -35.80
CA VAL A 549 0.09 -5.19 -36.87
C VAL A 549 -0.75 -5.80 -38.00
N GLU A 550 -0.38 -7.02 -38.47
CA GLU A 550 -1.13 -7.75 -39.50
C GLU A 550 -2.53 -8.16 -39.03
N ARG A 551 -2.67 -8.61 -37.79
CA ARG A 551 -3.96 -9.03 -37.21
C ARG A 551 -4.93 -7.86 -37.07
N LEU A 552 -4.42 -6.67 -36.76
CA LEU A 552 -5.20 -5.44 -36.65
C LEU A 552 -5.43 -4.76 -38.00
N GLU A 553 -4.82 -5.26 -39.09
CA GLU A 553 -4.79 -4.60 -40.39
C GLU A 553 -4.31 -3.15 -40.26
N ALA A 554 -3.30 -2.91 -39.41
CA ALA A 554 -2.88 -1.59 -38.99
C ALA A 554 -2.26 -0.77 -40.14
N ASP A 555 -1.77 -1.42 -41.19
CA ASP A 555 -1.32 -0.81 -42.46
C ASP A 555 -2.44 -0.06 -43.20
N ARG A 556 -3.70 -0.39 -42.93
CA ARG A 556 -4.88 0.25 -43.49
C ARG A 556 -5.44 1.40 -42.62
N LEU A 557 -4.90 1.56 -41.42
CA LEU A 557 -5.35 2.60 -40.49
C LEU A 557 -4.65 3.94 -40.84
N HIS A 558 -5.44 4.98 -40.97
CA HIS A 558 -4.95 6.34 -41.24
C HIS A 558 -4.87 7.12 -39.92
N ALA A 559 -3.70 7.60 -39.56
CA ALA A 559 -3.46 8.31 -38.30
C ALA A 559 -4.41 9.50 -38.11
N GLU A 560 -4.85 10.14 -39.19
CA GLU A 560 -5.80 11.27 -39.18
C GLU A 560 -7.22 10.88 -38.73
N THR A 561 -7.57 9.61 -38.84
CA THR A 561 -8.92 9.10 -38.52
C THR A 561 -8.99 8.31 -37.22
N LEU A 562 -7.84 8.07 -36.61
CA LEU A 562 -7.79 7.33 -35.33
C LEU A 562 -8.30 8.17 -34.17
N GLU A 563 -8.99 7.51 -33.27
CA GLU A 563 -9.42 8.09 -32.02
C GLU A 563 -8.40 7.84 -30.91
N GLY A 564 -8.35 8.75 -29.97
CA GLY A 564 -7.48 8.68 -28.80
C GLY A 564 -7.78 9.77 -27.80
N ARG A 565 -6.93 9.88 -26.82
CA ARG A 565 -6.98 10.97 -25.87
C ARG A 565 -5.58 11.33 -25.39
N ALA A 566 -5.40 12.61 -25.06
CA ALA A 566 -4.20 13.11 -24.41
C ALA A 566 -4.52 13.61 -23.00
N ALA A 567 -3.58 13.47 -22.10
CA ALA A 567 -3.69 13.97 -20.73
C ALA A 567 -2.29 14.25 -20.15
N PHE A 568 -2.24 15.07 -19.10
CA PHE A 568 -1.01 15.33 -18.37
C PHE A 568 -0.81 14.33 -17.24
N ARG A 569 0.28 13.55 -17.31
CA ARG A 569 0.83 12.87 -16.13
C ARG A 569 1.50 13.92 -15.26
N CYS A 570 1.33 13.78 -13.94
CA CYS A 570 2.00 14.64 -12.96
C CYS A 570 3.04 13.82 -12.19
N THR A 571 4.31 14.19 -12.32
CA THR A 571 5.42 13.44 -11.70
C THR A 571 6.28 14.32 -10.80
N SER A 572 6.91 13.71 -9.82
CA SER A 572 7.99 14.26 -9.00
C SER A 572 9.36 13.92 -9.61
N PRO A 573 10.45 14.61 -9.22
CA PRO A 573 11.79 14.33 -9.75
C PRO A 573 12.34 12.96 -9.42
N ASP A 574 11.92 12.36 -8.30
CA ASP A 574 12.38 11.05 -7.83
C ASP A 574 11.37 9.92 -8.12
N TYR A 575 10.33 10.21 -8.88
CA TYR A 575 9.26 9.28 -9.28
C TYR A 575 8.43 8.69 -8.12
N LEU A 576 8.71 9.07 -6.87
CA LEU A 576 7.85 8.76 -5.73
C LEU A 576 6.69 9.76 -5.66
N PRO A 577 5.49 9.35 -5.27
CA PRO A 577 4.40 10.29 -5.06
C PRO A 577 4.75 11.28 -3.94
N ILE A 578 4.02 12.37 -3.88
CA ILE A 578 4.10 13.37 -2.80
C ILE A 578 2.85 13.21 -1.95
N VAL A 579 3.01 12.66 -0.74
CA VAL A 579 1.90 12.28 0.12
C VAL A 579 2.21 12.65 1.56
N GLY A 580 1.33 13.43 2.19
CA GLY A 580 1.47 13.76 3.60
C GLY A 580 1.02 15.17 3.96
N PRO A 581 1.24 15.58 5.22
CA PRO A 581 0.95 16.91 5.70
C PRO A 581 1.90 17.95 5.10
N LEU A 582 1.39 19.15 4.86
CA LEU A 582 2.18 20.30 4.41
C LEU A 582 2.63 21.14 5.58
N ALA A 583 3.86 21.66 5.49
CA ALA A 583 4.43 22.62 6.41
C ALA A 583 4.51 24.02 5.77
N ASP A 584 4.50 25.05 6.58
CA ASP A 584 4.88 26.39 6.16
C ASP A 584 6.36 26.39 5.75
N GLN A 585 6.63 26.64 4.47
CA GLN A 585 7.98 26.47 3.90
C GLN A 585 8.96 27.53 4.42
N ALA A 586 8.50 28.77 4.70
CA ALA A 586 9.33 29.82 5.25
C ALA A 586 9.72 29.51 6.71
N ALA A 587 8.74 29.16 7.53
CA ALA A 587 8.98 28.75 8.92
C ALA A 587 9.81 27.45 8.98
N PHE A 588 9.61 26.49 8.05
CA PHE A 588 10.41 25.28 7.97
C PHE A 588 11.89 25.58 7.72
N ALA A 589 12.17 26.49 6.79
CA ALA A 589 13.54 26.91 6.47
C ALA A 589 14.22 27.60 7.66
N GLU A 590 13.47 28.37 8.43
CA GLU A 590 13.97 29.05 9.65
C GLU A 590 14.23 28.06 10.79
N VAL A 591 13.24 27.24 11.13
CA VAL A 591 13.31 26.25 12.23
C VAL A 591 14.47 25.27 12.03
N TYR A 592 14.67 24.81 10.80
CA TYR A 592 15.66 23.80 10.47
C TYR A 592 16.92 24.32 9.77
N ALA A 593 17.16 25.65 9.83
CA ALA A 593 18.31 26.30 9.18
C ALA A 593 19.68 25.67 9.54
N VAL A 594 19.82 25.13 10.75
CA VAL A 594 21.06 24.47 11.22
C VAL A 594 21.45 23.28 10.32
N LEU A 595 20.49 22.58 9.70
CA LEU A 595 20.76 21.45 8.80
C LEU A 595 21.53 21.85 7.54
N GLY A 596 21.47 23.11 7.15
CA GLY A 596 22.28 23.66 6.04
C GLY A 596 23.76 23.77 6.40
N LYS A 597 24.11 23.80 7.69
CA LYS A 597 25.49 23.85 8.20
C LYS A 597 25.99 22.45 8.59
N ASP A 598 25.17 21.68 9.28
CA ASP A 598 25.46 20.29 9.67
C ASP A 598 24.18 19.45 9.66
N ALA A 599 24.05 18.59 8.67
CA ALA A 599 22.89 17.72 8.50
C ALA A 599 22.67 16.69 9.63
N ARG A 600 23.66 16.53 10.54
CA ARG A 600 23.56 15.64 11.70
C ARG A 600 22.95 16.31 12.92
N GLN A 601 22.88 17.64 12.95
CA GLN A 601 22.29 18.40 14.05
C GLN A 601 20.78 18.49 13.87
N VAL A 602 20.04 17.48 14.36
CA VAL A 602 18.59 17.46 14.33
C VAL A 602 18.04 18.32 15.47
N PRO A 603 17.38 19.45 15.19
CA PRO A 603 16.75 20.27 16.24
C PRO A 603 15.58 19.50 16.86
N ASP A 604 15.47 19.56 18.18
CA ASP A 604 14.30 19.08 18.92
C ASP A 604 13.19 20.16 18.93
N LEU A 605 12.72 20.49 17.73
CA LEU A 605 11.67 21.48 17.50
C LEU A 605 10.57 20.88 16.64
N PRO A 606 9.29 21.14 16.97
CA PRO A 606 8.19 20.62 16.17
C PRO A 606 8.20 21.21 14.75
N CYS A 607 7.76 20.43 13.78
CA CYS A 607 7.59 20.92 12.42
C CYS A 607 6.46 21.96 12.36
N PRO A 608 6.66 23.08 11.65
CA PRO A 608 5.65 24.12 11.50
C PRO A 608 4.57 23.70 10.50
N TRP A 609 3.69 22.81 10.91
CA TRP A 609 2.62 22.30 10.09
C TRP A 609 1.60 23.39 9.71
N LEU A 610 1.10 23.32 8.49
CA LEU A 610 -0.14 23.97 8.09
C LEU A 610 -1.30 23.05 8.50
N ASP A 611 -1.78 23.24 9.71
CA ASP A 611 -2.76 22.36 10.34
C ASP A 611 -3.93 22.03 9.41
N GLY A 612 -4.21 20.75 9.24
CA GLY A 612 -5.29 20.24 8.42
C GLY A 612 -5.04 20.25 6.92
N LEU A 613 -3.86 20.68 6.44
CA LEU A 613 -3.57 20.71 5.01
C LEU A 613 -2.65 19.55 4.60
N TYR A 614 -3.14 18.73 3.68
CA TYR A 614 -2.48 17.50 3.19
C TYR A 614 -2.40 17.48 1.67
N ILE A 615 -1.53 16.62 1.15
CA ILE A 615 -1.34 16.43 -0.30
C ILE A 615 -1.32 14.95 -0.65
N ASN A 616 -1.88 14.61 -1.82
CA ASN A 616 -1.76 13.32 -2.50
C ASN A 616 -1.61 13.55 -4.00
N SER A 617 -0.38 13.58 -4.50
CA SER A 617 -0.08 13.97 -5.89
C SER A 617 1.23 13.36 -6.38
N GLY A 618 1.60 13.65 -7.63
CA GLY A 618 2.90 13.27 -8.19
C GLY A 618 3.06 11.81 -8.57
N HIS A 619 1.99 11.10 -8.88
CA HIS A 619 1.98 9.65 -9.15
C HIS A 619 2.57 9.26 -10.51
N GLY A 620 2.78 10.20 -11.42
CA GLY A 620 3.33 9.95 -12.75
C GLY A 620 2.47 8.98 -13.57
N SER A 621 3.10 7.96 -14.13
CA SER A 621 2.43 6.88 -14.87
C SER A 621 2.00 5.69 -13.98
N ARG A 622 2.19 5.78 -12.65
CA ARG A 622 1.95 4.67 -11.71
C ARG A 622 0.75 4.90 -10.80
N GLY A 623 -0.13 5.84 -11.16
CA GLY A 623 -1.27 6.24 -10.33
C GLY A 623 -2.19 5.09 -9.91
N LEU A 624 -2.41 4.10 -10.77
CA LEU A 624 -3.19 2.90 -10.45
C LEU A 624 -2.61 2.10 -9.27
N ILE A 625 -1.28 2.06 -9.15
CA ILE A 625 -0.60 1.29 -8.10
C ILE A 625 -0.38 2.15 -6.86
N THR A 626 0.02 3.41 -7.03
CA THR A 626 0.48 4.24 -5.90
C THR A 626 -0.63 5.08 -5.27
N ALA A 627 -1.62 5.54 -6.03
CA ALA A 627 -2.64 6.45 -5.50
C ALA A 627 -3.61 5.79 -4.50
N PRO A 628 -4.09 4.56 -4.70
CA PRO A 628 -4.97 3.92 -3.73
C PRO A 628 -4.32 3.76 -2.34
N LEU A 629 -3.10 3.24 -2.28
CA LEU A 629 -2.38 3.08 -1.01
C LEU A 629 -1.97 4.42 -0.39
N SER A 630 -1.73 5.45 -1.20
CA SER A 630 -1.46 6.81 -0.71
C SER A 630 -2.68 7.41 0.01
N GLY A 631 -3.89 7.10 -0.45
CA GLY A 631 -5.13 7.46 0.26
C GLY A 631 -5.20 6.80 1.64
N GLU A 632 -4.86 5.52 1.75
CA GLU A 632 -4.75 4.80 3.02
C GLU A 632 -3.68 5.40 3.94
N LEU A 633 -2.52 5.78 3.39
CA LEU A 633 -1.46 6.43 4.15
C LEU A 633 -1.93 7.75 4.78
N LEU A 634 -2.61 8.60 4.01
CA LEU A 634 -3.17 9.86 4.52
C LEU A 634 -4.22 9.63 5.61
N ALA A 635 -5.12 8.71 5.37
CA ALA A 635 -6.18 8.39 6.34
C ALA A 635 -5.58 7.81 7.64
N ALA A 636 -4.54 6.98 7.55
CA ALA A 636 -3.83 6.44 8.70
C ALA A 636 -3.11 7.54 9.50
N TRP A 637 -2.53 8.55 8.84
CA TRP A 637 -1.98 9.72 9.55
C TRP A 637 -3.05 10.51 10.29
N LEU A 638 -4.16 10.81 9.61
CA LEU A 638 -5.26 11.62 10.17
C LEU A 638 -5.95 10.94 11.35
N ASP A 639 -6.12 9.62 11.29
CA ASP A 639 -6.76 8.84 12.36
C ASP A 639 -5.74 8.23 13.34
N ASN A 640 -4.47 8.59 13.25
CA ASN A 640 -3.39 8.10 14.11
C ASN A 640 -3.33 6.55 14.18
N GLU A 641 -3.41 5.90 13.03
CA GLU A 641 -3.39 4.45 12.88
C GLU A 641 -1.99 3.93 12.53
N PRO A 642 -1.72 2.62 12.67
CA PRO A 642 -0.53 2.01 12.10
C PRO A 642 -0.45 2.28 10.59
N LEU A 643 0.71 2.74 10.12
CA LEU A 643 0.87 3.10 8.71
C LEU A 643 0.83 1.85 7.81
N PRO A 644 0.28 1.97 6.59
CA PRO A 644 0.20 0.87 5.63
C PRO A 644 1.50 0.66 4.85
N LEU A 645 2.53 1.44 5.12
CA LEU A 645 3.82 1.47 4.46
C LEU A 645 4.96 1.48 5.48
N PRO A 646 6.12 0.92 5.14
CA PRO A 646 7.34 1.07 5.92
C PRO A 646 7.65 2.56 6.16
N ARG A 647 8.17 2.88 7.35
CA ARG A 647 8.53 4.26 7.74
C ARG A 647 9.45 4.92 6.71
N ASN A 648 10.49 4.24 6.26
CA ASN A 648 11.41 4.76 5.25
C ASN A 648 10.70 5.10 3.93
N VAL A 649 9.67 4.36 3.55
CA VAL A 649 8.88 4.61 2.33
C VAL A 649 7.93 5.80 2.54
N ALA A 650 7.26 5.86 3.69
CA ALA A 650 6.40 7.00 4.05
C ALA A 650 7.21 8.31 4.10
N GLU A 651 8.41 8.30 4.72
CA GLU A 651 9.34 9.43 4.72
C GLU A 651 9.80 9.80 3.30
N ALA A 652 10.07 8.82 2.45
CA ALA A 652 10.47 9.03 1.06
C ALA A 652 9.34 9.60 0.18
N CYS A 653 8.07 9.43 0.58
CA CYS A 653 6.91 10.04 -0.08
C CYS A 653 6.53 11.40 0.52
N HIS A 654 7.06 11.75 1.70
CA HIS A 654 6.66 12.95 2.43
C HIS A 654 7.03 14.24 1.69
N PRO A 655 6.15 15.28 1.64
CA PRO A 655 6.43 16.54 0.94
C PRO A 655 7.69 17.27 1.47
N ASN A 656 7.95 17.23 2.76
CA ASN A 656 9.09 17.89 3.38
C ASN A 656 10.46 17.36 2.92
N ARG A 657 10.51 16.19 2.25
CA ARG A 657 11.77 15.68 1.69
C ARG A 657 12.44 16.65 0.71
N PHE A 658 11.65 17.46 0.01
CA PHE A 658 12.18 18.45 -0.93
C PHE A 658 12.75 19.69 -0.23
N ALA A 659 12.03 20.22 0.77
CA ALA A 659 12.51 21.32 1.58
C ALA A 659 13.80 20.94 2.32
N LEU A 660 13.84 19.75 2.90
CA LEU A 660 15.01 19.21 3.57
C LEU A 660 16.22 19.07 2.61
N ARG A 661 16.01 18.54 1.41
CA ARG A 661 17.06 18.42 0.38
C ARG A 661 17.61 19.81 -0.04
N ARG A 662 16.74 20.81 -0.18
CA ARG A 662 17.16 22.20 -0.48
C ARG A 662 18.03 22.76 0.63
N LEU A 663 17.61 22.62 1.88
CA LEU A 663 18.37 23.10 3.05
C LEU A 663 19.76 22.45 3.13
N ILE A 664 19.84 21.13 3.08
CA ILE A 664 21.10 20.38 3.22
C ILE A 664 22.06 20.67 2.06
N ARG A 665 21.55 20.87 0.85
CA ARG A 665 22.40 21.14 -0.34
C ARG A 665 22.78 22.60 -0.50
N GLY A 666 22.29 23.49 0.37
CA GLY A 666 22.55 24.94 0.29
C GLY A 666 22.09 25.57 -1.02
N LYS A 667 21.10 25.00 -1.70
CA LYS A 667 20.47 25.57 -2.89
C LYS A 667 19.11 26.14 -2.52
N PRO A 668 18.81 27.38 -2.94
CA PRO A 668 17.49 27.98 -2.72
C PRO A 668 16.36 27.19 -3.39
#